data_5771353c5e55996f6e13af059afbb623
#
_entry.id   5771353c5e55996f6e13af059afbb623
#
_cell.length_a   1.000
_cell.length_b   1.000
_cell.length_c   1.000
_cell.angle_alpha   90.00
_cell.angle_beta   90.00
_cell.angle_gamma   90.00
#
_symmetry.space_group_name_H-M   'P 1'
#
loop_
_entity.id
_entity.type
_entity.pdbx_description
1 polymer ?
#
loop_
_entity_poly.entity_id
_entity_poly.type
_entity_poly.pdbx_seq_one_letter_code
_entity_poly.pdbx_strand_id
1 'polypeptide(L)'
;MFRELIEKLKESRLFLMGGIFVVLACILVHRLFVLQIIRGEEYLENYQLSIEKTKNIPATRGNIYDTNGKLLAYNDLAYTVKIEDVYESSSTKNAQLNSNIYTLIKMIEKNGDNIVNDFNIVVDDAGNYAFDVSGSTLLRFKADIYGEAYVEDLTYEQQTATAEEMMEYLAGTSRFAVGAYEYDEEGNRVRDEEGKYVFHIGEGYTKEEVLQIVTIRYALYLVSYQVHLGATVATDISEETVAVIMENMDELQGVSIEEDTVRRYVDSTYFSQILGYTGKISSTELESLNAQLEEAGEEAKYTSSDVVGKSGIEQYMELELHGTNGYEKVYVDKMGRLLDTEERVEPVSGNDIYLTIDADLQKATMDILEQSVAGILIDKIENIKTFTLGANQSSDKLVIPIYDVYFALFDNNVISISLLNAEDAGEVEKEVYAAFQSFSEERIEKLKTELYSTRTAYKSLSEEYQTYQGAMIELLKAYDVLDMDVVDTSDETYIKWVKEETISMAEFLEYCIAQNWINVGLLNLVSDYADSKEIFDKLVDYMFEIMGESSSFRKYYYKYMLLTDTISGVQVCKLLCEQKCIDTTMEDVDALYSGSISSYQFMINRIQNLDITPAQLALDPYAGSVVVTDPNSGDVLALVSYPSIDNNLMANTVNPEYYAKIQADKSNPQYNYATQQRSAPGSTFKMISTVAALEEGILSPTDTINCVGVFDRFAQVSRCWIYPGSHGPLYAAQAIRHSCNYYFYEVGYRLSLDEEGKYDAALGLEKLAKYADMFGLTDKSGVEIAESSPQVSTELPVLSAIGQGTNSYTTVGLARYVTTIANNGTCYNLTLLDKMTDSEGKLIEEFEASVRNQVEISQSTWDAIHTGMKDAAASYALFNQLPVIAAGKTGTAQENTKRADHALFVGYAPYENPEIAVSARICFGYSSGFASQVGYKVMEYYFAENKEDVVTDQAIAVDPNSVTNEH
;
A
#
# COMPACT_ATOMS: atom_id res chain seq x y z
N MET A 1 -63.63 -64.92 60.20
CA MET A 1 -62.43 -65.10 59.42
C MET A 1 -62.03 -63.85 58.58
N PHE A 2 -62.83 -63.31 57.76
CA PHE A 2 -62.50 -62.08 56.97
C PHE A 2 -62.49 -60.80 57.79
N ARG A 3 -63.41 -60.71 58.86
CA ARG A 3 -63.44 -59.59 59.81
C ARG A 3 -62.25 -59.60 60.77
N GLU A 4 -61.88 -60.77 61.23
CA GLU A 4 -60.68 -60.91 62.09
C GLU A 4 -59.36 -60.74 61.41
N LEU A 5 -59.31 -61.05 60.10
CA LEU A 5 -58.15 -60.77 59.23
C LEU A 5 -57.99 -59.26 59.02
N ILE A 6 -59.09 -58.57 58.85
CA ILE A 6 -59.10 -57.11 58.73
C ILE A 6 -58.75 -56.39 60.03
N GLU A 7 -59.14 -56.88 61.21
CA GLU A 7 -58.76 -56.28 62.48
C GLU A 7 -57.27 -56.53 62.77
N LYS A 8 -56.75 -57.71 62.52
CA LYS A 8 -55.35 -58.01 62.71
C LYS A 8 -54.45 -57.23 61.75
N LEU A 9 -54.94 -56.95 60.57
CA LEU A 9 -54.31 -56.10 59.60
C LEU A 9 -54.29 -54.62 60.01
N LYS A 10 -55.34 -54.17 60.76
CA LYS A 10 -55.38 -52.76 61.22
C LYS A 10 -54.40 -52.50 62.41
N GLU A 11 -54.02 -53.50 63.17
CA GLU A 11 -53.03 -53.39 64.27
C GLU A 11 -51.57 -53.56 63.78
N SER A 12 -51.36 -53.95 62.60
CA SER A 12 -50.03 -54.09 62.04
C SER A 12 -49.46 -52.72 61.59
N ARG A 13 -48.36 -52.29 62.20
CA ARG A 13 -47.61 -51.09 61.79
C ARG A 13 -47.18 -51.15 60.33
N LEU A 14 -46.99 -52.32 59.77
CA LEU A 14 -46.71 -52.57 58.37
C LEU A 14 -47.88 -52.24 57.44
N PHE A 15 -49.13 -52.43 57.85
CA PHE A 15 -50.34 -52.11 57.11
C PHE A 15 -50.54 -50.58 57.10
N LEU A 16 -50.28 -49.94 58.24
CA LEU A 16 -50.28 -48.47 58.31
C LEU A 16 -49.20 -47.81 57.42
N MET A 17 -47.98 -48.36 57.45
CA MET A 17 -46.89 -47.92 56.55
C MET A 17 -47.25 -48.20 55.04
N GLY A 18 -47.79 -49.36 54.70
CA GLY A 18 -48.31 -49.74 53.41
C GLY A 18 -49.39 -48.77 52.93
N GLY A 19 -50.30 -48.39 53.81
CA GLY A 19 -51.34 -47.39 53.55
C GLY A 19 -50.77 -46.03 53.21
N ILE A 20 -49.80 -45.61 54.07
CA ILE A 20 -49.07 -44.31 53.75
C ILE A 20 -48.33 -44.37 52.46
N PHE A 21 -47.66 -45.46 52.14
CA PHE A 21 -46.96 -45.64 50.88
C PHE A 21 -47.93 -45.58 49.64
N VAL A 22 -49.10 -46.21 49.74
CA VAL A 22 -50.10 -46.16 48.69
C VAL A 22 -50.67 -44.75 48.54
N VAL A 23 -50.94 -44.06 49.68
CA VAL A 23 -51.35 -42.63 49.55
C VAL A 23 -50.25 -41.75 48.98
N LEU A 24 -49.03 -41.93 49.30
CA LEU A 24 -47.90 -41.20 48.69
C LEU A 24 -47.74 -41.53 47.25
N ALA A 25 -47.87 -42.80 46.88
CA ALA A 25 -47.86 -43.25 45.47
C ALA A 25 -48.98 -42.62 44.66
N CYS A 26 -50.22 -42.58 45.24
CA CYS A 26 -51.36 -41.92 44.60
C CYS A 26 -51.18 -40.42 44.42
N ILE A 27 -50.56 -39.76 45.45
CA ILE A 27 -50.21 -38.32 45.35
C ILE A 27 -49.17 -38.10 44.25
N LEU A 28 -48.15 -38.96 44.17
CA LEU A 28 -47.11 -38.90 43.12
C LEU A 28 -47.71 -39.14 41.73
N VAL A 29 -48.54 -40.18 41.58
CA VAL A 29 -49.21 -40.47 40.28
C VAL A 29 -50.15 -39.32 39.90
N HIS A 30 -50.90 -38.76 40.86
CA HIS A 30 -51.73 -37.62 40.63
C HIS A 30 -50.93 -36.37 40.24
N ARG A 31 -49.83 -36.14 40.93
CA ARG A 31 -48.92 -35.03 40.59
C ARG A 31 -48.30 -35.22 39.19
N LEU A 32 -47.87 -36.44 38.85
CA LEU A 32 -47.38 -36.80 37.54
C LEU A 32 -48.44 -36.63 36.44
N PHE A 33 -49.65 -37.04 36.70
CA PHE A 33 -50.81 -36.90 35.82
C PHE A 33 -51.14 -35.40 35.56
N VAL A 34 -51.13 -34.59 36.64
CA VAL A 34 -51.35 -33.14 36.53
C VAL A 34 -50.19 -32.46 35.73
N LEU A 35 -48.93 -32.86 35.95
CA LEU A 35 -47.80 -32.32 35.25
C LEU A 35 -47.70 -32.76 33.80
N GLN A 36 -48.02 -34.02 33.50
CA GLN A 36 -47.85 -34.59 32.12
C GLN A 36 -49.07 -34.51 31.24
N ILE A 37 -50.27 -34.58 31.82
CA ILE A 37 -51.51 -34.65 31.03
C ILE A 37 -52.34 -33.36 31.14
N ILE A 38 -52.51 -32.79 32.35
CA ILE A 38 -53.38 -31.60 32.49
C ILE A 38 -52.61 -30.30 32.13
N ARG A 39 -51.31 -30.23 32.51
CA ARG A 39 -50.46 -29.10 32.26
C ARG A 39 -49.36 -29.38 31.24
N GLY A 40 -49.36 -30.56 30.65
CA GLY A 40 -48.35 -30.98 29.71
C GLY A 40 -48.26 -30.06 28.47
N GLU A 41 -49.42 -29.64 27.95
CA GLU A 41 -49.48 -28.67 26.87
C GLU A 41 -49.03 -27.28 27.32
N GLU A 42 -49.43 -26.82 28.50
CA GLU A 42 -48.96 -25.54 29.12
C GLU A 42 -47.44 -25.53 29.39
N TYR A 43 -46.89 -26.67 29.77
CA TYR A 43 -45.43 -26.81 29.92
C TYR A 43 -44.73 -27.03 28.59
N LEU A 44 -45.36 -27.64 27.57
CA LEU A 44 -44.82 -27.77 26.24
C LEU A 44 -44.85 -26.43 25.50
N GLU A 45 -45.93 -25.65 25.65
CA GLU A 45 -46.04 -24.30 25.12
C GLU A 45 -45.08 -23.33 25.80
N ASN A 46 -44.84 -23.46 27.11
CA ASN A 46 -43.85 -22.65 27.87
C ASN A 46 -42.43 -23.21 27.83
N TYR A 47 -42.21 -24.42 27.33
CA TYR A 47 -40.87 -25.02 27.10
C TYR A 47 -40.53 -24.98 25.62
N GLN A 48 -40.73 -23.83 25.00
CA GLN A 48 -39.93 -23.54 23.82
C GLN A 48 -38.49 -23.43 24.29
N LEU A 49 -37.61 -24.25 23.75
CA LEU A 49 -36.20 -24.08 23.90
C LEU A 49 -35.86 -22.72 23.31
N SER A 50 -35.85 -21.69 24.12
CA SER A 50 -35.36 -20.38 23.77
C SER A 50 -33.85 -20.38 23.94
N ILE A 51 -33.18 -20.03 22.89
CA ILE A 51 -31.74 -19.83 22.90
C ILE A 51 -31.54 -18.32 23.08
N GLU A 52 -30.84 -17.94 24.14
CA GLU A 52 -30.44 -16.54 24.34
C GLU A 52 -29.33 -16.22 23.34
N LYS A 53 -29.55 -15.23 22.54
CA LYS A 53 -28.55 -14.66 21.62
C LYS A 53 -28.29 -13.22 22.00
N THR A 54 -27.02 -12.84 22.02
CA THR A 54 -26.65 -11.42 22.06
C THR A 54 -26.35 -10.99 20.62
N LYS A 55 -27.18 -10.12 20.10
CA LYS A 55 -26.96 -9.48 18.79
C LYS A 55 -26.21 -8.19 19.06
N ASN A 56 -25.03 -8.03 18.46
CA ASN A 56 -24.26 -6.79 18.49
C ASN A 56 -24.95 -5.76 17.59
N ILE A 57 -25.06 -4.52 18.06
CA ILE A 57 -25.53 -3.37 17.28
C ILE A 57 -24.33 -2.47 17.07
N PRO A 58 -23.74 -2.43 15.86
CA PRO A 58 -22.53 -1.66 15.64
C PRO A 58 -22.76 -0.17 15.88
N ALA A 59 -21.79 0.48 16.47
CA ALA A 59 -21.76 1.94 16.58
C ALA A 59 -21.42 2.57 15.24
N THR A 60 -21.98 3.74 14.98
CA THR A 60 -21.56 4.54 13.83
C THR A 60 -20.22 5.19 14.14
N ARG A 61 -19.24 4.99 13.29
CA ARG A 61 -17.91 5.61 13.40
C ARG A 61 -18.02 7.13 13.23
N GLY A 62 -17.26 7.92 13.97
CA GLY A 62 -17.23 9.39 13.83
C GLY A 62 -16.80 9.84 12.44
N ASN A 63 -17.29 10.98 12.00
CA ASN A 63 -16.92 11.57 10.72
C ASN A 63 -15.57 12.30 10.83
N ILE A 64 -14.94 12.53 9.67
CA ILE A 64 -13.72 13.34 9.60
C ILE A 64 -13.99 14.52 8.67
N TYR A 65 -13.64 15.72 9.12
CA TYR A 65 -13.86 16.98 8.42
C TYR A 65 -12.54 17.72 8.21
N ASP A 66 -12.50 18.58 7.19
CA ASP A 66 -11.43 19.55 7.04
C ASP A 66 -11.58 20.74 8.00
N THR A 67 -10.64 21.68 7.98
CA THR A 67 -10.68 22.88 8.85
C THR A 67 -11.91 23.77 8.60
N ASN A 68 -12.51 23.72 7.41
CA ASN A 68 -13.68 24.49 7.01
C ASN A 68 -15.01 23.74 7.26
N GLY A 69 -14.95 22.50 7.80
CA GLY A 69 -16.11 21.65 8.05
C GLY A 69 -16.58 20.90 6.80
N LYS A 70 -15.76 20.78 5.75
CA LYS A 70 -16.05 19.91 4.62
C LYS A 70 -15.84 18.45 5.01
N LEU A 71 -16.79 17.62 4.66
CA LEU A 71 -16.75 16.18 4.95
C LEU A 71 -15.64 15.50 4.13
N LEU A 72 -14.77 14.76 4.80
CA LEU A 72 -13.68 13.98 4.20
C LEU A 72 -13.91 12.48 4.33
N ALA A 73 -14.44 12.02 5.47
CA ALA A 73 -14.81 10.63 5.69
C ALA A 73 -16.11 10.53 6.48
N TYR A 74 -16.97 9.60 6.06
CA TYR A 74 -18.29 9.39 6.66
C TYR A 74 -18.71 7.93 6.56
N ASN A 75 -19.85 7.62 7.18
CA ASN A 75 -20.43 6.28 7.08
C ASN A 75 -21.69 6.35 6.24
N ASP A 76 -21.77 5.46 5.27
CA ASP A 76 -22.96 5.27 4.42
C ASP A 76 -23.74 4.04 4.88
N LEU A 77 -25.07 4.07 4.74
CA LEU A 77 -25.88 2.91 5.03
C LEU A 77 -25.61 1.83 3.98
N ALA A 78 -25.30 0.66 4.44
CA ALA A 78 -25.04 -0.49 3.61
C ALA A 78 -25.86 -1.69 4.06
N TYR A 79 -25.97 -2.67 3.19
CA TYR A 79 -26.62 -3.94 3.50
C TYR A 79 -25.61 -5.08 3.40
N THR A 80 -25.59 -5.91 4.43
CA THR A 80 -24.72 -7.09 4.52
C THR A 80 -25.59 -8.35 4.42
N VAL A 81 -25.24 -9.24 3.51
CA VAL A 81 -25.88 -10.56 3.36
C VAL A 81 -25.10 -11.57 4.17
N LYS A 82 -25.81 -12.27 5.05
CA LYS A 82 -25.27 -13.36 5.85
C LYS A 82 -26.00 -14.66 5.57
N ILE A 83 -25.30 -15.79 5.73
CA ILE A 83 -25.87 -17.12 5.64
C ILE A 83 -25.52 -17.95 6.88
N GLU A 84 -26.51 -18.67 7.43
CA GLU A 84 -26.33 -19.63 8.52
C GLU A 84 -26.54 -21.06 7.99
N ASP A 85 -25.80 -22.03 8.52
CA ASP A 85 -26.02 -23.45 8.22
C ASP A 85 -27.20 -24.00 9.05
N VAL A 86 -28.40 -23.83 8.56
CA VAL A 86 -29.64 -24.28 9.22
C VAL A 86 -30.09 -25.71 8.81
N TYR A 87 -29.31 -26.37 7.93
CA TYR A 87 -29.70 -27.70 7.41
C TYR A 87 -29.44 -28.82 8.42
N GLU A 88 -30.39 -29.72 8.58
CA GLU A 88 -30.23 -30.91 9.41
C GLU A 88 -29.16 -31.86 8.81
N SER A 89 -28.43 -32.55 9.68
CA SER A 89 -27.43 -33.54 9.25
C SER A 89 -28.08 -34.68 8.47
N SER A 90 -27.86 -34.69 7.18
CA SER A 90 -28.41 -35.71 6.24
C SER A 90 -27.42 -35.96 5.10
N SER A 91 -27.66 -37.00 4.32
CA SER A 91 -26.86 -37.33 3.14
C SER A 91 -26.98 -36.31 1.99
N THR A 92 -27.95 -35.40 2.07
CA THR A 92 -28.22 -34.35 1.08
C THR A 92 -27.83 -32.94 1.56
N LYS A 93 -27.44 -32.80 2.83
CA LYS A 93 -27.10 -31.51 3.43
C LYS A 93 -26.13 -30.66 2.59
N ASN A 94 -24.98 -31.23 2.22
CA ASN A 94 -23.99 -30.50 1.43
C ASN A 94 -24.54 -30.05 0.09
N ALA A 95 -25.27 -30.93 -0.62
CA ALA A 95 -25.85 -30.57 -1.91
C ALA A 95 -26.90 -29.43 -1.79
N GLN A 96 -27.75 -29.45 -0.75
CA GLN A 96 -28.75 -28.43 -0.51
C GLN A 96 -28.07 -27.08 -0.14
N LEU A 97 -27.11 -27.09 0.76
CA LEU A 97 -26.39 -25.87 1.18
C LEU A 97 -25.56 -25.28 0.02
N ASN A 98 -24.86 -26.14 -0.76
CA ASN A 98 -24.09 -25.66 -1.92
C ASN A 98 -25.02 -25.05 -2.99
N SER A 99 -26.17 -25.66 -3.26
CA SER A 99 -27.19 -25.15 -4.20
C SER A 99 -27.76 -23.80 -3.72
N ASN A 100 -28.01 -23.67 -2.43
CA ASN A 100 -28.50 -22.42 -1.83
C ASN A 100 -27.46 -21.29 -1.96
N ILE A 101 -26.21 -21.59 -1.60
CA ILE A 101 -25.08 -20.66 -1.74
C ILE A 101 -24.92 -20.24 -3.20
N TYR A 102 -24.92 -21.18 -4.14
CA TYR A 102 -24.81 -20.90 -5.57
C TYR A 102 -25.93 -19.98 -6.07
N THR A 103 -27.16 -20.28 -5.68
CA THR A 103 -28.31 -19.43 -6.05
C THR A 103 -28.16 -18.00 -5.51
N LEU A 104 -27.73 -17.87 -4.26
CA LEU A 104 -27.47 -16.57 -3.64
C LEU A 104 -26.37 -15.80 -4.36
N ILE A 105 -25.23 -16.44 -4.67
CA ILE A 105 -24.13 -15.84 -5.44
C ILE A 105 -24.65 -15.29 -6.77
N LYS A 106 -25.42 -16.11 -7.52
CA LYS A 106 -25.95 -15.67 -8.82
C LYS A 106 -26.95 -14.51 -8.74
N MET A 107 -27.68 -14.38 -7.64
CA MET A 107 -28.54 -13.22 -7.41
C MET A 107 -27.73 -11.96 -7.16
N ILE A 108 -26.65 -12.06 -6.39
CA ILE A 108 -25.75 -10.94 -6.07
C ILE A 108 -25.05 -10.47 -7.35
N GLU A 109 -24.37 -11.36 -8.05
CA GLU A 109 -23.59 -11.04 -9.25
C GLU A 109 -24.45 -10.51 -10.41
N LYS A 110 -25.68 -10.97 -10.55
CA LYS A 110 -26.59 -10.53 -11.62
C LYS A 110 -26.87 -9.03 -11.60
N ASN A 111 -26.84 -8.42 -10.43
CA ASN A 111 -27.07 -7.00 -10.24
C ASN A 111 -25.76 -6.19 -10.20
N GLY A 112 -24.61 -6.83 -10.38
CA GLY A 112 -23.29 -6.19 -10.40
C GLY A 112 -22.61 -6.09 -9.04
N ASP A 113 -23.19 -6.66 -7.98
CA ASP A 113 -22.56 -6.74 -6.67
C ASP A 113 -21.62 -7.95 -6.59
N ASN A 114 -20.69 -7.93 -5.64
CA ASN A 114 -19.69 -8.99 -5.46
C ASN A 114 -19.86 -9.68 -4.10
N ILE A 115 -19.45 -10.95 -4.03
CA ILE A 115 -19.31 -11.65 -2.76
C ILE A 115 -18.00 -11.26 -2.09
N VAL A 116 -17.93 -11.42 -0.76
CA VAL A 116 -16.68 -11.27 0.00
C VAL A 116 -15.70 -12.37 -0.43
N ASN A 117 -14.50 -11.99 -0.82
CA ASN A 117 -13.43 -12.89 -1.22
C ASN A 117 -12.20 -12.63 -0.34
N ASP A 118 -12.18 -13.26 0.83
CA ASP A 118 -11.07 -13.25 1.80
C ASP A 118 -10.32 -14.60 1.85
N PHE A 119 -10.48 -15.41 0.79
CA PHE A 119 -9.90 -16.76 0.68
C PHE A 119 -8.64 -16.73 -0.17
N ASN A 120 -7.51 -17.13 0.41
CA ASN A 120 -6.17 -16.99 -0.18
C ASN A 120 -5.88 -17.96 -1.35
N ILE A 121 -6.90 -18.29 -2.13
CA ILE A 121 -6.80 -18.99 -3.42
C ILE A 121 -7.61 -18.19 -4.44
N VAL A 122 -7.04 -18.00 -5.63
CA VAL A 122 -7.65 -17.31 -6.75
C VAL A 122 -7.61 -18.19 -8.00
N VAL A 123 -8.40 -17.88 -9.01
CA VAL A 123 -8.25 -18.43 -10.35
C VAL A 123 -7.37 -17.48 -11.15
N ASP A 124 -6.23 -17.95 -11.64
CA ASP A 124 -5.28 -17.17 -12.41
C ASP A 124 -5.77 -16.92 -13.85
N ASP A 125 -5.07 -16.08 -14.58
CA ASP A 125 -5.37 -15.75 -15.98
C ASP A 125 -5.33 -16.98 -16.93
N ALA A 126 -4.73 -18.09 -16.50
CA ALA A 126 -4.68 -19.34 -17.24
C ALA A 126 -5.84 -20.29 -16.87
N GLY A 127 -6.70 -19.88 -15.93
CA GLY A 127 -7.82 -20.67 -15.44
C GLY A 127 -7.43 -21.77 -14.45
N ASN A 128 -6.30 -21.64 -13.75
CA ASN A 128 -5.85 -22.55 -12.71
C ASN A 128 -6.00 -21.94 -11.32
N TYR A 129 -6.18 -22.78 -10.30
CA TYR A 129 -6.12 -22.29 -8.93
C TYR A 129 -4.69 -21.94 -8.56
N ALA A 130 -4.50 -20.76 -7.99
CA ALA A 130 -3.22 -20.25 -7.52
C ALA A 130 -3.35 -19.63 -6.12
N PHE A 131 -2.28 -19.65 -5.35
CA PHE A 131 -2.25 -18.91 -4.08
C PHE A 131 -1.95 -17.44 -4.36
N ASP A 132 -2.68 -16.55 -3.70
CA ASP A 132 -2.42 -15.10 -3.70
C ASP A 132 -1.49 -14.66 -2.55
N VAL A 133 -1.08 -15.61 -1.71
CA VAL A 133 -0.15 -15.41 -0.59
C VAL A 133 1.05 -16.33 -0.69
N SER A 134 2.15 -15.97 -0.03
CA SER A 134 3.41 -16.73 -0.05
C SER A 134 4.10 -16.78 1.32
N GLY A 135 5.18 -17.55 1.41
CA GLY A 135 6.02 -17.63 2.61
C GLY A 135 5.28 -18.11 3.86
N SER A 136 5.49 -17.45 4.99
CA SER A 136 4.88 -17.83 6.28
C SER A 136 3.36 -17.68 6.29
N THR A 137 2.82 -16.73 5.56
CA THR A 137 1.36 -16.52 5.43
C THR A 137 0.72 -17.70 4.72
N LEU A 138 1.33 -18.20 3.63
CA LEU A 138 0.86 -19.39 2.94
C LEU A 138 0.91 -20.63 3.84
N LEU A 139 1.97 -20.81 4.60
CA LEU A 139 2.07 -21.96 5.54
C LEU A 139 1.02 -21.85 6.65
N ARG A 140 0.75 -20.65 7.16
CA ARG A 140 -0.33 -20.44 8.13
C ARG A 140 -1.70 -20.77 7.52
N PHE A 141 -2.00 -20.26 6.32
CA PHE A 141 -3.22 -20.58 5.60
C PHE A 141 -3.41 -22.09 5.39
N LYS A 142 -2.34 -22.81 4.98
CA LYS A 142 -2.38 -24.27 4.86
C LYS A 142 -2.69 -24.96 6.19
N ALA A 143 -2.07 -24.51 7.29
CA ALA A 143 -2.35 -25.05 8.62
C ALA A 143 -3.83 -24.86 8.99
N ASP A 144 -4.41 -23.69 8.74
CA ASP A 144 -5.81 -23.41 9.02
C ASP A 144 -6.77 -24.29 8.19
N ILE A 145 -6.48 -24.51 6.90
CA ILE A 145 -7.26 -25.40 6.02
C ILE A 145 -7.23 -26.86 6.50
N TYR A 146 -6.06 -27.34 6.88
CA TYR A 146 -5.91 -28.73 7.37
C TYR A 146 -6.33 -28.88 8.84
N GLY A 147 -6.54 -27.77 9.55
CA GLY A 147 -7.00 -27.76 10.95
C GLY A 147 -5.86 -27.99 11.95
N GLU A 148 -4.64 -27.62 11.57
CA GLU A 148 -3.45 -27.72 12.42
C GLU A 148 -3.29 -26.43 13.26
N ALA A 149 -2.99 -26.60 14.55
CA ALA A 149 -2.85 -25.46 15.46
C ALA A 149 -1.58 -24.62 15.18
N TYR A 150 -0.50 -25.30 14.78
CA TYR A 150 0.78 -24.66 14.49
C TYR A 150 1.27 -25.07 13.10
N VAL A 151 2.04 -24.19 12.47
CA VAL A 151 2.66 -24.42 11.14
C VAL A 151 3.60 -25.63 11.17
N GLU A 152 4.27 -25.85 12.29
CA GLU A 152 5.19 -26.97 12.52
C GLU A 152 4.50 -28.34 12.57
N ASP A 153 3.18 -28.37 12.77
CA ASP A 153 2.38 -29.60 12.81
C ASP A 153 2.00 -30.08 11.39
N LEU A 154 2.18 -29.24 10.37
CA LEU A 154 1.93 -29.62 8.98
C LEU A 154 2.87 -30.75 8.51
N THR A 155 2.30 -31.77 7.90
CA THR A 155 3.10 -32.80 7.21
C THR A 155 3.77 -32.21 5.97
N TYR A 156 4.81 -32.88 5.47
CA TYR A 156 5.48 -32.45 4.23
C TYR A 156 4.51 -32.32 3.04
N GLU A 157 3.59 -33.28 2.88
CA GLU A 157 2.56 -33.26 1.84
C GLU A 157 1.63 -32.03 1.99
N GLN A 158 1.25 -31.67 3.21
CA GLN A 158 0.44 -30.51 3.49
C GLN A 158 1.20 -29.19 3.25
N GLN A 159 2.49 -29.14 3.58
CA GLN A 159 3.33 -27.95 3.32
C GLN A 159 3.53 -27.71 1.81
N THR A 160 3.70 -28.78 1.04
CA THR A 160 3.97 -28.70 -0.41
C THR A 160 2.72 -28.75 -1.28
N ALA A 161 1.53 -28.93 -0.69
CA ALA A 161 0.27 -29.01 -1.44
C ALA A 161 0.06 -27.75 -2.32
N THR A 162 -0.28 -28.00 -3.57
CA THR A 162 -0.64 -26.95 -4.54
C THR A 162 -2.04 -26.39 -4.26
N ALA A 163 -2.37 -25.25 -4.84
CA ALA A 163 -3.71 -24.68 -4.74
C ALA A 163 -4.79 -25.61 -5.32
N GLU A 164 -4.48 -26.31 -6.42
CA GLU A 164 -5.36 -27.31 -7.03
C GLU A 164 -5.65 -28.46 -6.06
N GLU A 165 -4.63 -29.05 -5.42
CA GLU A 165 -4.78 -30.14 -4.45
C GLU A 165 -5.57 -29.68 -3.21
N MET A 166 -5.39 -28.45 -2.76
CA MET A 166 -6.17 -27.90 -1.65
C MET A 166 -7.64 -27.68 -2.04
N MET A 167 -7.92 -27.20 -3.24
CA MET A 167 -9.28 -27.07 -3.74
C MET A 167 -9.94 -28.42 -3.92
N GLU A 168 -9.23 -29.44 -4.42
CA GLU A 168 -9.75 -30.83 -4.47
C GLU A 168 -10.06 -31.38 -3.07
N TYR A 169 -9.22 -31.10 -2.08
CA TYR A 169 -9.48 -31.50 -0.69
C TYR A 169 -10.72 -30.85 -0.11
N LEU A 170 -10.90 -29.55 -0.33
CA LEU A 170 -12.03 -28.76 0.20
C LEU A 170 -13.33 -29.09 -0.53
N ALA A 171 -13.31 -29.16 -1.86
CA ALA A 171 -14.46 -29.46 -2.68
C ALA A 171 -14.86 -30.95 -2.65
N GLY A 172 -13.97 -31.84 -2.15
CA GLY A 172 -14.20 -33.26 -2.04
C GLY A 172 -15.28 -33.66 -1.02
N THR A 173 -15.67 -34.94 -1.08
CA THR A 173 -16.74 -35.51 -0.22
C THR A 173 -16.39 -35.55 1.26
N SER A 174 -15.11 -35.47 1.61
CA SER A 174 -14.62 -35.41 2.98
C SER A 174 -14.84 -34.06 3.65
N ARG A 175 -15.06 -33.02 2.87
CA ARG A 175 -15.30 -31.65 3.35
C ARG A 175 -16.65 -31.11 2.82
N PHE A 176 -16.65 -30.33 1.77
CA PHE A 176 -17.83 -29.56 1.35
C PHE A 176 -18.66 -30.23 0.25
N ALA A 177 -18.15 -31.25 -0.44
CA ALA A 177 -18.79 -32.00 -1.51
C ALA A 177 -19.41 -31.07 -2.57
N VAL A 178 -18.58 -30.19 -3.15
CA VAL A 178 -18.98 -29.32 -4.26
C VAL A 178 -18.81 -30.06 -5.58
N GLY A 179 -19.94 -30.45 -6.20
CA GLY A 179 -20.00 -31.29 -7.39
C GLY A 179 -21.17 -32.24 -7.37
N ALA A 180 -21.12 -33.31 -8.15
CA ALA A 180 -22.20 -34.26 -8.31
C ALA A 180 -21.76 -35.72 -8.12
N TYR A 181 -22.67 -36.53 -7.58
CA TYR A 181 -22.53 -38.00 -7.59
C TYR A 181 -22.95 -38.57 -8.94
N GLU A 182 -22.23 -39.60 -9.38
CA GLU A 182 -22.64 -40.38 -10.56
C GLU A 182 -23.84 -41.27 -10.22
N TYR A 183 -24.82 -41.31 -11.12
CA TYR A 183 -26.05 -42.12 -10.97
C TYR A 183 -26.18 -43.09 -12.14
N ASP A 184 -26.66 -44.32 -11.85
CA ASP A 184 -27.01 -45.29 -12.85
C ASP A 184 -28.37 -44.99 -13.50
N GLU A 185 -28.74 -45.76 -14.55
CA GLU A 185 -30.05 -45.60 -15.24
C GLU A 185 -31.24 -45.81 -14.32
N GLU A 186 -31.07 -46.45 -13.16
CA GLU A 186 -32.11 -46.72 -12.16
C GLU A 186 -32.19 -45.63 -11.08
N GLY A 187 -31.28 -44.65 -11.12
CA GLY A 187 -31.22 -43.52 -10.17
C GLY A 187 -30.48 -43.83 -8.86
N ASN A 188 -29.68 -44.89 -8.81
CA ASN A 188 -28.84 -45.19 -7.66
C ASN A 188 -27.43 -44.60 -7.86
N ARG A 189 -26.77 -44.22 -6.77
CA ARG A 189 -25.36 -43.73 -6.82
C ARG A 189 -24.44 -44.89 -7.26
N VAL A 190 -23.66 -44.64 -8.28
CA VAL A 190 -22.63 -45.56 -8.78
C VAL A 190 -21.50 -45.74 -7.74
N ARG A 191 -20.96 -46.95 -7.65
CA ARG A 191 -19.78 -47.26 -6.81
C ARG A 191 -18.62 -47.68 -7.68
N ASP A 192 -17.43 -47.27 -7.28
CA ASP A 192 -16.16 -47.71 -7.89
C ASP A 192 -15.82 -49.17 -7.53
N GLU A 193 -14.69 -49.65 -8.03
CA GLU A 193 -14.17 -50.98 -7.75
C GLU A 193 -13.83 -51.21 -6.25
N GLU A 194 -13.58 -50.16 -5.49
CA GLU A 194 -13.33 -50.17 -4.03
C GLU A 194 -14.62 -50.10 -3.22
N GLY A 195 -15.79 -49.93 -3.87
CA GLY A 195 -17.08 -49.81 -3.22
C GLY A 195 -17.42 -48.42 -2.69
N LYS A 196 -16.63 -47.40 -3.01
CA LYS A 196 -16.92 -46.00 -2.71
C LYS A 196 -17.86 -45.41 -3.74
N TYR A 197 -18.68 -44.42 -3.35
CA TYR A 197 -19.51 -43.67 -4.29
C TYR A 197 -18.64 -42.80 -5.20
N VAL A 198 -18.90 -42.89 -6.51
CA VAL A 198 -18.22 -42.03 -7.50
C VAL A 198 -18.77 -40.63 -7.38
N PHE A 199 -17.89 -39.67 -7.16
CA PHE A 199 -18.18 -38.25 -7.02
C PHE A 199 -17.26 -37.43 -7.92
N HIS A 200 -17.86 -36.58 -8.74
CA HIS A 200 -17.11 -35.68 -9.65
C HIS A 200 -17.07 -34.29 -9.04
N ILE A 201 -15.87 -33.90 -8.60
CA ILE A 201 -15.62 -32.56 -8.01
C ILE A 201 -15.86 -31.51 -9.09
N GLY A 202 -16.57 -30.45 -8.73
CA GLY A 202 -16.86 -29.30 -9.61
C GLY A 202 -17.87 -29.57 -10.72
N GLU A 203 -18.41 -30.79 -10.84
CA GLU A 203 -19.40 -31.08 -11.89
C GLU A 203 -20.66 -30.22 -11.72
N GLY A 204 -20.99 -29.46 -12.78
CA GLY A 204 -22.10 -28.52 -12.82
C GLY A 204 -21.73 -27.06 -12.48
N TYR A 205 -20.43 -26.77 -12.21
CA TYR A 205 -19.92 -25.46 -11.87
C TYR A 205 -18.64 -25.15 -12.66
N THR A 206 -18.36 -23.87 -12.89
CA THR A 206 -17.02 -23.44 -13.35
C THR A 206 -16.02 -23.47 -12.20
N LYS A 207 -14.71 -23.34 -12.48
CA LYS A 207 -13.69 -23.26 -11.43
C LYS A 207 -13.93 -22.07 -10.49
N GLU A 208 -14.31 -20.93 -11.03
CA GLU A 208 -14.63 -19.73 -10.28
C GLU A 208 -15.84 -19.96 -9.35
N GLU A 209 -16.88 -20.61 -9.85
CA GLU A 209 -18.10 -20.94 -9.06
C GLU A 209 -17.77 -21.95 -7.94
N VAL A 210 -16.90 -22.92 -8.22
CA VAL A 210 -16.41 -23.86 -7.18
C VAL A 210 -15.66 -23.09 -6.11
N LEU A 211 -14.75 -22.17 -6.49
CA LEU A 211 -14.00 -21.36 -5.56
C LEU A 211 -14.93 -20.49 -4.69
N GLN A 212 -15.89 -19.82 -5.31
CA GLN A 212 -16.88 -18.99 -4.60
C GLN A 212 -17.69 -19.78 -3.56
N ILE A 213 -18.17 -20.96 -3.95
CA ILE A 213 -18.91 -21.85 -3.03
C ILE A 213 -17.98 -22.31 -1.89
N VAL A 214 -16.75 -22.71 -2.20
CA VAL A 214 -15.76 -23.14 -1.20
C VAL A 214 -15.43 -22.01 -0.23
N THR A 215 -15.26 -20.78 -0.70
CA THR A 215 -15.03 -19.60 0.11
C THR A 215 -16.10 -19.41 1.17
N ILE A 216 -17.39 -19.39 0.76
CA ILE A 216 -18.51 -19.24 1.71
C ILE A 216 -18.63 -20.46 2.63
N ARG A 217 -18.41 -21.67 2.13
CA ARG A 217 -18.41 -22.90 2.94
C ARG A 217 -17.30 -22.90 3.98
N TYR A 218 -16.13 -22.38 3.62
CA TYR A 218 -15.02 -22.24 4.54
C TYR A 218 -15.31 -21.18 5.62
N ALA A 219 -15.86 -20.04 5.25
CA ALA A 219 -16.33 -19.03 6.20
C ALA A 219 -17.36 -19.62 7.19
N LEU A 220 -18.33 -20.40 6.70
CA LEU A 220 -19.27 -21.13 7.57
C LEU A 220 -18.57 -22.15 8.47
N TYR A 221 -17.53 -22.82 7.98
CA TYR A 221 -16.73 -23.77 8.77
C TYR A 221 -16.01 -23.09 9.92
N LEU A 222 -15.41 -21.91 9.70
CA LEU A 222 -14.72 -21.13 10.74
C LEU A 222 -15.66 -20.72 11.87
N VAL A 223 -16.93 -20.40 11.58
CA VAL A 223 -17.92 -20.02 12.60
C VAL A 223 -18.72 -21.24 13.15
N SER A 224 -18.41 -22.45 12.70
CA SER A 224 -19.17 -23.68 13.05
C SER A 224 -19.22 -24.01 14.55
N TYR A 225 -18.24 -23.55 15.32
CA TYR A 225 -18.24 -23.69 16.79
C TYR A 225 -19.18 -22.68 17.49
N GLN A 226 -19.59 -21.65 16.79
CA GLN A 226 -20.55 -20.63 17.24
C GLN A 226 -21.81 -20.73 16.38
N VAL A 227 -22.57 -21.79 16.52
CA VAL A 227 -23.67 -22.26 15.65
C VAL A 227 -24.70 -21.16 15.26
N HIS A 228 -24.58 -19.98 15.82
CA HIS A 228 -25.52 -18.88 15.67
C HIS A 228 -24.94 -17.62 15.06
N LEU A 229 -23.66 -17.66 14.60
CA LEU A 229 -23.08 -16.62 13.80
C LEU A 229 -23.15 -17.03 12.33
N GLY A 230 -23.86 -16.25 11.52
CA GLY A 230 -23.86 -16.43 10.08
C GLY A 230 -22.51 -16.03 9.49
N ALA A 231 -22.11 -16.69 8.40
CA ALA A 231 -21.00 -16.22 7.60
C ALA A 231 -21.46 -15.05 6.71
N THR A 232 -20.64 -14.01 6.59
CA THR A 232 -20.87 -12.91 5.65
C THR A 232 -20.64 -13.40 4.24
N VAL A 233 -21.61 -13.17 3.35
CA VAL A 233 -21.56 -13.55 1.93
C VAL A 233 -21.19 -12.34 1.08
N ALA A 234 -21.83 -11.20 1.33
CA ALA A 234 -21.57 -9.96 0.62
C ALA A 234 -21.82 -8.77 1.55
N THR A 235 -21.09 -7.72 1.34
CA THR A 235 -21.24 -6.44 2.05
C THR A 235 -21.46 -5.33 1.03
N ASP A 236 -22.10 -4.23 1.46
CA ASP A 236 -22.29 -3.05 0.61
C ASP A 236 -23.06 -3.39 -0.70
N ILE A 237 -24.09 -4.25 -0.58
CA ILE A 237 -24.90 -4.62 -1.72
C ILE A 237 -25.92 -3.54 -2.07
N SER A 238 -26.25 -3.44 -3.35
CA SER A 238 -27.21 -2.49 -3.88
C SER A 238 -28.65 -2.75 -3.38
N GLU A 239 -29.46 -1.70 -3.34
CA GLU A 239 -30.90 -1.84 -3.00
C GLU A 239 -31.63 -2.79 -3.93
N GLU A 240 -31.21 -2.87 -5.20
CA GLU A 240 -31.72 -3.80 -6.19
C GLU A 240 -31.45 -5.26 -5.77
N THR A 241 -30.24 -5.54 -5.32
CA THR A 241 -29.86 -6.87 -4.81
C THR A 241 -30.60 -7.20 -3.51
N VAL A 242 -30.73 -6.24 -2.60
CA VAL A 242 -31.56 -6.39 -1.39
C VAL A 242 -32.99 -6.79 -1.77
N ALA A 243 -33.60 -6.07 -2.71
CA ALA A 243 -34.96 -6.35 -3.14
C ALA A 243 -35.12 -7.77 -3.74
N VAL A 244 -34.16 -8.19 -4.60
CA VAL A 244 -34.16 -9.52 -5.21
C VAL A 244 -33.97 -10.61 -4.17
N ILE A 245 -33.07 -10.47 -3.22
CA ILE A 245 -32.86 -11.45 -2.15
C ILE A 245 -34.10 -11.52 -1.25
N MET A 246 -34.68 -10.39 -0.86
CA MET A 246 -35.91 -10.34 -0.03
C MET A 246 -37.11 -11.00 -0.71
N GLU A 247 -37.26 -10.84 -2.02
CA GLU A 247 -38.34 -11.50 -2.78
C GLU A 247 -38.20 -13.03 -2.80
N ASN A 248 -36.98 -13.55 -2.69
CA ASN A 248 -36.65 -14.97 -2.76
C ASN A 248 -36.31 -15.61 -1.39
N MET A 249 -36.53 -14.91 -0.28
CA MET A 249 -36.20 -15.40 1.08
C MET A 249 -36.81 -16.74 1.44
N ASP A 250 -37.98 -17.09 0.85
CA ASP A 250 -38.64 -18.39 1.05
C ASP A 250 -37.80 -19.57 0.48
N GLU A 251 -37.00 -19.31 -0.53
CA GLU A 251 -36.11 -20.29 -1.18
C GLU A 251 -34.71 -20.31 -0.57
N LEU A 252 -34.27 -19.18 0.01
CA LEU A 252 -32.93 -18.94 0.56
C LEU A 252 -32.88 -19.26 2.06
N GLN A 253 -32.82 -20.54 2.42
CA GLN A 253 -32.84 -20.98 3.80
C GLN A 253 -31.54 -20.55 4.55
N GLY A 254 -31.73 -19.90 5.69
CA GLY A 254 -30.60 -19.43 6.54
C GLY A 254 -29.93 -18.13 6.06
N VAL A 255 -30.45 -17.53 5.00
CA VAL A 255 -29.97 -16.21 4.54
C VAL A 255 -30.66 -15.11 5.32
N SER A 256 -29.92 -14.09 5.69
CA SER A 256 -30.43 -12.86 6.31
C SER A 256 -29.74 -11.64 5.70
N ILE A 257 -30.45 -10.51 5.71
CA ILE A 257 -29.90 -9.21 5.37
C ILE A 257 -29.88 -8.39 6.65
N GLU A 258 -28.73 -7.81 6.93
CA GLU A 258 -28.53 -6.91 8.05
C GLU A 258 -28.19 -5.52 7.54
N GLU A 259 -28.73 -4.49 8.16
CA GLU A 259 -28.27 -3.13 7.97
C GLU A 259 -26.90 -2.95 8.63
N ASP A 260 -25.98 -2.38 7.92
CA ASP A 260 -24.61 -2.13 8.34
C ASP A 260 -24.20 -0.74 7.86
N THR A 261 -23.00 -0.29 8.20
CA THR A 261 -22.45 0.96 7.69
C THR A 261 -21.09 0.70 7.07
N VAL A 262 -20.86 1.29 5.91
CA VAL A 262 -19.56 1.26 5.24
C VAL A 262 -18.89 2.60 5.32
N ARG A 263 -17.59 2.58 5.56
CA ARG A 263 -16.77 3.79 5.58
C ARG A 263 -16.54 4.29 4.16
N ARG A 264 -16.81 5.57 3.91
CA ARG A 264 -16.60 6.25 2.63
C ARG A 264 -15.69 7.45 2.79
N TYR A 265 -14.86 7.68 1.77
CA TYR A 265 -13.92 8.80 1.71
C TYR A 265 -14.25 9.67 0.51
N VAL A 266 -14.44 10.96 0.78
CA VAL A 266 -14.68 11.96 -0.27
C VAL A 266 -13.36 12.27 -0.95
N ASP A 267 -13.36 12.34 -2.30
CA ASP A 267 -12.15 12.61 -3.08
C ASP A 267 -10.95 11.74 -2.64
N SER A 268 -11.22 10.44 -2.49
CA SER A 268 -10.39 9.45 -1.79
C SER A 268 -8.89 9.51 -2.11
N THR A 269 -8.52 9.70 -3.38
CA THR A 269 -7.12 9.76 -3.83
C THR A 269 -6.36 10.97 -3.30
N TYR A 270 -7.04 12.08 -3.03
CA TYR A 270 -6.39 13.31 -2.55
C TYR A 270 -6.03 13.27 -1.06
N PHE A 271 -6.73 12.44 -0.28
CA PHE A 271 -6.60 12.40 1.19
C PHE A 271 -6.11 11.04 1.71
N SER A 272 -5.92 10.06 0.85
CA SER A 272 -5.64 8.67 1.26
C SER A 272 -4.44 8.55 2.20
N GLN A 273 -3.37 9.29 1.95
CA GLN A 273 -2.14 9.25 2.72
C GLN A 273 -2.24 9.96 4.09
N ILE A 274 -3.28 10.80 4.28
CA ILE A 274 -3.59 11.46 5.54
C ILE A 274 -4.62 10.64 6.32
N LEU A 275 -5.77 10.36 5.69
CA LEU A 275 -6.88 9.67 6.35
C LEU A 275 -6.55 8.20 6.63
N GLY A 276 -5.88 7.54 5.70
CA GLY A 276 -5.75 6.10 5.74
C GLY A 276 -7.04 5.40 5.33
N TYR A 277 -7.26 4.20 5.84
CA TYR A 277 -8.47 3.41 5.55
C TYR A 277 -8.83 2.50 6.72
N THR A 278 -10.04 1.96 6.70
CA THR A 278 -10.54 1.01 7.70
C THR A 278 -10.55 -0.40 7.15
N GLY A 279 -10.42 -1.39 8.04
CA GLY A 279 -10.47 -2.79 7.68
C GLY A 279 -10.70 -3.70 8.89
N LYS A 280 -10.97 -4.97 8.65
CA LYS A 280 -11.21 -5.95 9.71
C LYS A 280 -10.04 -6.01 10.69
N ILE A 281 -10.34 -6.05 11.97
CA ILE A 281 -9.35 -6.12 13.05
C ILE A 281 -8.55 -7.43 12.99
N SER A 282 -7.24 -7.36 13.09
CA SER A 282 -6.36 -8.54 13.27
C SER A 282 -6.27 -8.94 14.75
N SER A 283 -5.81 -10.16 15.01
CA SER A 283 -5.62 -10.63 16.40
C SER A 283 -4.65 -9.75 17.20
N THR A 284 -3.60 -9.27 16.56
CA THR A 284 -2.59 -8.38 17.18
C THR A 284 -3.17 -7.01 17.51
N GLU A 285 -3.97 -6.43 16.61
CA GLU A 285 -4.63 -5.14 16.84
C GLU A 285 -5.68 -5.26 17.95
N LEU A 286 -6.45 -6.36 17.95
CA LEU A 286 -7.45 -6.66 18.99
C LEU A 286 -6.82 -6.69 20.37
N GLU A 287 -5.72 -7.41 20.54
CA GLU A 287 -4.98 -7.46 21.80
C GLU A 287 -4.45 -6.07 22.20
N SER A 288 -3.84 -5.36 21.24
CA SER A 288 -3.25 -4.05 21.50
C SER A 288 -4.29 -2.99 21.88
N LEU A 289 -5.41 -2.90 21.15
CA LEU A 289 -6.46 -1.91 21.42
C LEU A 289 -7.17 -2.16 22.74
N ASN A 290 -7.51 -3.43 23.03
CA ASN A 290 -8.11 -3.77 24.33
C ASN A 290 -7.14 -3.54 25.50
N ALA A 291 -5.82 -3.81 25.31
CA ALA A 291 -4.82 -3.50 26.33
C ALA A 291 -4.71 -1.98 26.59
N GLN A 292 -4.78 -1.14 25.55
CA GLN A 292 -4.79 0.31 25.70
C GLN A 292 -6.00 0.80 26.52
N LEU A 293 -7.19 0.24 26.27
CA LEU A 293 -8.40 0.56 27.06
C LEU A 293 -8.25 0.16 28.52
N GLU A 294 -7.73 -1.05 28.78
CA GLU A 294 -7.47 -1.52 30.15
C GLU A 294 -6.47 -0.63 30.89
N GLU A 295 -5.40 -0.17 30.22
CA GLU A 295 -4.43 0.78 30.78
C GLU A 295 -5.08 2.15 31.08
N ALA A 296 -6.04 2.57 30.29
CA ALA A 296 -6.84 3.77 30.54
C ALA A 296 -7.90 3.57 31.64
N GLY A 297 -8.11 2.34 32.12
CA GLY A 297 -9.10 1.99 33.12
C GLY A 297 -10.51 1.79 32.56
N GLU A 298 -10.63 1.56 31.27
CA GLU A 298 -11.87 1.25 30.55
C GLU A 298 -12.02 -0.26 30.33
N GLU A 299 -13.25 -0.70 30.10
CA GLU A 299 -13.52 -2.11 29.75
C GLU A 299 -13.15 -2.38 28.30
N ALA A 300 -12.65 -3.60 28.01
CA ALA A 300 -12.37 -4.06 26.67
C ALA A 300 -13.64 -4.00 25.80
N LYS A 301 -13.60 -3.28 24.69
CA LYS A 301 -14.77 -3.08 23.81
C LYS A 301 -14.64 -3.72 22.43
N TYR A 302 -13.41 -4.04 22.00
CA TYR A 302 -13.17 -4.59 20.67
C TYR A 302 -13.38 -6.10 20.63
N THR A 303 -13.93 -6.56 19.50
CA THR A 303 -14.17 -7.97 19.17
C THR A 303 -13.53 -8.33 17.83
N SER A 304 -13.39 -9.61 17.52
CA SER A 304 -12.79 -10.09 16.26
C SER A 304 -13.60 -9.76 15.01
N SER A 305 -14.81 -9.23 15.15
CA SER A 305 -15.68 -8.83 14.04
C SER A 305 -15.62 -7.34 13.74
N ASP A 306 -14.93 -6.54 14.56
CA ASP A 306 -14.92 -5.09 14.40
C ASP A 306 -14.03 -4.64 13.24
N VAL A 307 -14.38 -3.49 12.67
CA VAL A 307 -13.63 -2.78 11.64
C VAL A 307 -12.91 -1.61 12.30
N VAL A 308 -11.59 -1.53 12.10
CA VAL A 308 -10.73 -0.54 12.75
C VAL A 308 -9.88 0.22 11.72
N GLY A 309 -9.34 1.36 12.10
CA GLY A 309 -8.39 2.11 11.28
C GLY A 309 -7.09 1.35 11.08
N LYS A 310 -6.64 1.23 9.84
CA LYS A 310 -5.43 0.50 9.44
C LYS A 310 -4.21 1.39 9.27
N SER A 311 -4.42 2.64 8.95
CA SER A 311 -3.36 3.63 8.74
C SER A 311 -3.90 5.05 8.91
N GLY A 312 -3.02 6.05 8.90
CA GLY A 312 -3.37 7.45 8.90
C GLY A 312 -4.15 7.90 10.15
N ILE A 313 -4.98 8.91 9.99
CA ILE A 313 -5.83 9.47 11.07
C ILE A 313 -6.86 8.43 11.54
N GLU A 314 -7.37 7.59 10.62
CA GLU A 314 -8.28 6.51 11.00
C GLU A 314 -7.67 5.58 12.06
N GLN A 315 -6.37 5.27 11.93
CA GLN A 315 -5.65 4.45 12.91
C GLN A 315 -5.28 5.25 14.16
N TYR A 316 -4.79 6.47 13.99
CA TYR A 316 -4.32 7.29 15.11
C TYR A 316 -5.46 7.66 16.08
N MET A 317 -6.63 8.03 15.53
CA MET A 317 -7.83 8.42 16.30
C MET A 317 -8.83 7.26 16.47
N GLU A 318 -8.38 6.00 16.35
CA GLU A 318 -9.24 4.82 16.39
C GLU A 318 -10.13 4.78 17.64
N LEU A 319 -9.58 5.03 18.83
CA LEU A 319 -10.32 4.95 20.09
C LEU A 319 -11.47 5.96 20.18
N GLU A 320 -11.29 7.12 19.54
CA GLU A 320 -12.27 8.21 19.51
C GLU A 320 -13.30 8.02 18.39
N LEU A 321 -12.83 7.63 17.20
CA LEU A 321 -13.67 7.44 16.03
C LEU A 321 -14.61 6.23 16.13
N HIS A 322 -14.17 5.14 16.77
CA HIS A 322 -14.88 3.84 16.75
C HIS A 322 -16.25 3.88 17.44
N GLY A 323 -16.42 4.69 18.49
CA GLY A 323 -17.63 4.69 19.31
C GLY A 323 -17.74 3.46 20.23
N THR A 324 -18.94 3.16 20.69
CA THR A 324 -19.20 2.00 21.56
C THR A 324 -20.41 1.24 21.05
N ASN A 325 -20.21 -0.03 20.70
CA ASN A 325 -21.27 -0.90 20.18
C ASN A 325 -22.38 -1.07 21.23
N GLY A 326 -23.62 -1.05 20.75
CA GLY A 326 -24.78 -1.51 21.52
C GLY A 326 -24.96 -3.01 21.41
N TYR A 327 -25.90 -3.53 22.17
CA TYR A 327 -26.28 -4.93 22.03
C TYR A 327 -27.77 -5.14 22.31
N GLU A 328 -28.32 -6.20 21.73
CA GLU A 328 -29.68 -6.67 21.98
C GLU A 328 -29.64 -8.14 22.37
N LYS A 329 -30.16 -8.45 23.58
CA LYS A 329 -30.32 -9.82 24.04
C LYS A 329 -31.67 -10.32 23.59
N VAL A 330 -31.68 -11.29 22.74
CA VAL A 330 -32.88 -11.85 22.13
C VAL A 330 -33.02 -13.33 22.44
N TYR A 331 -34.24 -13.76 22.63
CA TYR A 331 -34.58 -15.18 22.67
C TYR A 331 -35.06 -15.63 21.29
N VAL A 332 -34.42 -16.64 20.76
CA VAL A 332 -34.79 -17.24 19.48
C VAL A 332 -35.19 -18.68 19.64
N ASP A 333 -36.07 -19.16 18.75
CA ASP A 333 -36.42 -20.59 18.66
C ASP A 333 -35.26 -21.38 18.00
N LYS A 334 -35.41 -22.71 17.94
CA LYS A 334 -34.42 -23.60 17.29
C LYS A 334 -34.23 -23.36 15.78
N MET A 335 -35.08 -22.53 15.18
CA MET A 335 -35.01 -22.10 13.77
C MET A 335 -34.47 -20.67 13.60
N GLY A 336 -33.99 -20.05 14.70
CA GLY A 336 -33.45 -18.69 14.68
C GLY A 336 -34.53 -17.60 14.70
N ARG A 337 -35.84 -17.91 14.82
CA ARG A 337 -36.90 -16.90 14.84
C ARG A 337 -36.94 -16.20 16.19
N LEU A 338 -37.01 -14.87 16.17
CA LEU A 338 -37.16 -14.04 17.36
C LEU A 338 -38.41 -14.38 18.12
N LEU A 339 -38.28 -14.72 19.40
CA LEU A 339 -39.36 -15.00 20.33
C LEU A 339 -39.63 -13.82 21.25
N ASP A 340 -38.58 -13.20 21.79
CA ASP A 340 -38.67 -12.08 22.73
C ASP A 340 -37.34 -11.31 22.76
N THR A 341 -37.37 -10.03 23.16
CA THR A 341 -36.20 -9.20 23.42
C THR A 341 -36.13 -8.91 24.92
N GLU A 342 -35.05 -9.30 25.58
CA GLU A 342 -34.86 -9.13 27.03
C GLU A 342 -34.27 -7.77 27.37
N GLU A 343 -33.21 -7.38 26.65
CA GLU A 343 -32.45 -6.16 26.94
C GLU A 343 -31.95 -5.57 25.61
N ARG A 344 -32.02 -4.25 25.48
CA ARG A 344 -31.41 -3.51 24.38
C ARG A 344 -30.63 -2.32 24.94
N VAL A 345 -29.36 -2.26 24.56
CA VAL A 345 -28.47 -1.11 24.81
C VAL A 345 -28.18 -0.48 23.47
N GLU A 346 -28.52 0.80 23.33
CA GLU A 346 -28.29 1.54 22.10
C GLU A 346 -26.79 1.81 21.92
N PRO A 347 -26.25 1.77 20.70
CA PRO A 347 -24.86 2.11 20.41
C PRO A 347 -24.62 3.61 20.64
N VAL A 348 -23.38 3.95 20.98
CA VAL A 348 -22.92 5.34 21.08
C VAL A 348 -21.98 5.61 19.93
N SER A 349 -22.33 6.56 19.07
CA SER A 349 -21.51 6.97 17.93
C SER A 349 -20.15 7.48 18.38
N GLY A 350 -19.13 7.26 17.53
CA GLY A 350 -17.80 7.82 17.73
C GLY A 350 -17.80 9.35 17.60
N ASN A 351 -16.71 9.94 18.07
CA ASN A 351 -16.50 11.38 18.02
C ASN A 351 -16.08 11.83 16.61
N ASP A 352 -16.56 12.99 16.19
CA ASP A 352 -16.19 13.61 14.93
C ASP A 352 -14.85 14.35 15.06
N ILE A 353 -13.97 14.17 14.09
CA ILE A 353 -12.62 14.76 14.07
C ILE A 353 -12.55 15.84 13.00
N TYR A 354 -12.03 16.99 13.35
CA TYR A 354 -11.71 18.08 12.44
C TYR A 354 -10.19 18.18 12.27
N LEU A 355 -9.75 18.20 11.02
CA LEU A 355 -8.35 18.33 10.67
C LEU A 355 -7.97 19.79 10.43
N THR A 356 -6.68 20.11 10.55
CA THR A 356 -6.11 21.40 10.17
C THR A 356 -6.02 21.57 8.65
N ILE A 357 -6.18 20.49 7.90
CA ILE A 357 -6.11 20.45 6.43
C ILE A 357 -7.21 21.30 5.80
N ASP A 358 -6.85 22.16 4.85
CA ASP A 358 -7.76 22.80 3.92
C ASP A 358 -7.93 21.92 2.68
N ALA A 359 -9.13 21.38 2.48
CA ALA A 359 -9.40 20.42 1.43
C ALA A 359 -9.14 20.98 0.01
N ASP A 360 -9.44 22.25 -0.22
CA ASP A 360 -9.22 22.86 -1.53
C ASP A 360 -7.73 23.09 -1.80
N LEU A 361 -6.98 23.50 -0.78
CA LEU A 361 -5.53 23.67 -0.86
C LEU A 361 -4.83 22.31 -1.06
N GLN A 362 -5.28 21.26 -0.35
CA GLN A 362 -4.76 19.90 -0.49
C GLN A 362 -4.90 19.40 -1.92
N LYS A 363 -6.11 19.50 -2.49
CA LYS A 363 -6.42 19.07 -3.86
C LYS A 363 -5.59 19.85 -4.88
N ALA A 364 -5.64 21.17 -4.83
CA ALA A 364 -4.89 22.03 -5.71
C ALA A 364 -3.37 21.78 -5.65
N THR A 365 -2.84 21.52 -4.45
CA THR A 365 -1.42 21.23 -4.25
C THR A 365 -1.03 19.90 -4.89
N MET A 366 -1.90 18.88 -4.82
CA MET A 366 -1.66 17.59 -5.46
C MET A 366 -1.70 17.72 -6.99
N ASP A 367 -2.72 18.41 -7.53
CA ASP A 367 -2.83 18.66 -8.97
C ASP A 367 -1.63 19.45 -9.49
N ILE A 368 -1.22 20.51 -8.80
CA ILE A 368 -0.01 21.29 -9.14
C ILE A 368 1.24 20.39 -9.17
N LEU A 369 1.38 19.48 -8.21
CA LEU A 369 2.54 18.59 -8.15
C LEU A 369 2.52 17.60 -9.33
N GLU A 370 1.41 16.92 -9.59
CA GLU A 370 1.26 15.97 -10.70
C GLU A 370 1.50 16.66 -12.04
N GLN A 371 0.86 17.79 -12.27
CA GLN A 371 1.02 18.59 -13.49
C GLN A 371 2.46 19.06 -13.71
N SER A 372 3.15 19.44 -12.61
CA SER A 372 4.56 19.85 -12.66
C SER A 372 5.47 18.66 -13.00
N VAL A 373 5.23 17.50 -12.39
CA VAL A 373 6.01 16.28 -12.68
C VAL A 373 5.79 15.83 -14.13
N ALA A 374 4.56 15.89 -14.65
CA ALA A 374 4.26 15.62 -16.06
C ALA A 374 4.98 16.60 -17.01
N GLY A 375 5.02 17.88 -16.65
CA GLY A 375 5.76 18.89 -17.41
C GLY A 375 7.26 18.62 -17.48
N ILE A 376 7.85 18.14 -16.37
CA ILE A 376 9.27 17.73 -16.36
C ILE A 376 9.50 16.52 -17.27
N LEU A 377 8.62 15.51 -17.22
CA LEU A 377 8.73 14.34 -18.10
C LEU A 377 8.71 14.77 -19.58
N ILE A 378 7.76 15.64 -19.96
CA ILE A 378 7.67 16.17 -21.34
C ILE A 378 8.96 16.89 -21.75
N ASP A 379 9.56 17.68 -20.85
CA ASP A 379 10.84 18.37 -21.10
C ASP A 379 12.00 17.40 -21.31
N LYS A 380 11.97 16.25 -20.66
CA LYS A 380 13.05 15.24 -20.68
C LYS A 380 12.88 14.15 -21.73
N ILE A 381 11.66 13.95 -22.26
CA ILE A 381 11.39 12.91 -23.26
C ILE A 381 11.91 13.36 -24.63
N GLU A 382 12.84 12.58 -25.18
CA GLU A 382 13.37 12.80 -26.54
C GLU A 382 12.98 11.65 -27.48
N ASN A 383 12.79 11.98 -28.76
CA ASN A 383 12.43 11.00 -29.80
C ASN A 383 13.67 10.20 -30.25
N ILE A 384 14.25 9.44 -29.33
CA ILE A 384 15.42 8.57 -29.56
C ILE A 384 15.13 7.18 -28.97
N LYS A 385 15.91 6.17 -29.40
CA LYS A 385 15.76 4.79 -28.92
C LYS A 385 16.42 4.56 -27.57
N THR A 386 17.63 5.05 -27.42
CA THR A 386 18.45 4.81 -26.23
C THR A 386 19.29 6.04 -25.95
N PHE A 387 19.62 6.22 -24.68
CA PHE A 387 20.53 7.27 -24.24
C PHE A 387 21.54 6.70 -23.25
N THR A 388 22.77 7.18 -23.31
CA THR A 388 23.81 6.86 -22.32
C THR A 388 24.51 8.14 -21.91
N LEU A 389 24.49 8.42 -20.61
CA LEU A 389 25.18 9.60 -20.06
C LEU A 389 26.70 9.46 -20.25
N GLY A 390 27.34 10.47 -20.79
CA GLY A 390 28.79 10.51 -20.97
C GLY A 390 29.50 10.55 -19.62
N ALA A 391 30.66 9.89 -19.51
CA ALA A 391 31.43 9.72 -18.26
C ALA A 391 31.76 11.02 -17.49
N ASN A 392 31.66 12.18 -18.12
CA ASN A 392 31.95 13.49 -17.53
C ASN A 392 30.72 14.44 -17.57
N GLN A 393 29.54 13.92 -17.84
CA GLN A 393 28.29 14.69 -17.82
C GLN A 393 27.62 14.56 -16.47
N SER A 394 26.95 15.61 -16.01
CA SER A 394 26.16 15.58 -14.80
C SER A 394 24.76 15.01 -15.07
N SER A 395 24.10 14.55 -14.00
CA SER A 395 22.79 13.90 -14.02
C SER A 395 21.65 14.78 -14.59
N ASP A 396 21.81 16.10 -14.60
CA ASP A 396 20.85 17.04 -15.22
C ASP A 396 20.76 16.90 -16.75
N LYS A 397 21.75 16.26 -17.39
CA LYS A 397 21.80 15.96 -18.82
C LYS A 397 21.14 14.64 -19.21
N LEU A 398 20.63 13.89 -18.22
CA LEU A 398 19.83 12.72 -18.49
C LEU A 398 18.57 13.12 -19.29
N VAL A 399 18.27 12.33 -20.32
CA VAL A 399 17.03 12.44 -21.11
C VAL A 399 16.33 11.09 -21.09
N ILE A 400 15.04 11.10 -21.35
CA ILE A 400 14.20 9.91 -21.39
C ILE A 400 13.95 9.55 -22.86
N PRO A 401 14.52 8.44 -23.38
CA PRO A 401 14.16 7.95 -24.69
C PRO A 401 12.66 7.65 -24.79
N ILE A 402 12.01 8.01 -25.89
CA ILE A 402 10.59 7.66 -26.09
C ILE A 402 10.35 6.14 -26.06
N TYR A 403 11.36 5.33 -26.36
CA TYR A 403 11.28 3.87 -26.29
C TYR A 403 11.21 3.36 -24.83
N ASP A 404 11.80 4.09 -23.89
CA ASP A 404 11.64 3.80 -22.47
C ASP A 404 10.21 4.12 -22.00
N VAL A 405 9.58 5.18 -22.58
CA VAL A 405 8.16 5.48 -22.31
C VAL A 405 7.26 4.37 -22.86
N TYR A 406 7.48 3.89 -24.08
CA TYR A 406 6.72 2.76 -24.62
C TYR A 406 6.90 1.49 -23.78
N PHE A 407 8.12 1.22 -23.34
CA PHE A 407 8.38 0.07 -22.49
C PHE A 407 7.73 0.22 -21.10
N ALA A 408 7.78 1.41 -20.52
CA ALA A 408 7.18 1.70 -19.19
C ALA A 408 5.70 1.32 -19.13
N LEU A 409 4.95 1.47 -20.22
CA LEU A 409 3.54 1.09 -20.29
C LEU A 409 3.33 -0.42 -20.07
N PHE A 410 4.22 -1.27 -20.58
CA PHE A 410 4.21 -2.71 -20.27
C PHE A 410 4.79 -2.99 -18.89
N ASP A 411 5.88 -2.32 -18.55
CA ASP A 411 6.66 -2.57 -17.33
C ASP A 411 5.86 -2.25 -16.06
N ASN A 412 5.03 -1.21 -16.11
CA ASN A 412 4.14 -0.82 -15.01
C ASN A 412 2.67 -1.25 -15.22
N ASN A 413 2.41 -2.24 -16.08
CA ASN A 413 1.08 -2.84 -16.30
C ASN A 413 -0.02 -1.85 -16.74
N VAL A 414 0.31 -0.73 -17.37
CA VAL A 414 -0.68 0.12 -18.04
C VAL A 414 -1.25 -0.65 -19.23
N ILE A 415 -0.38 -1.27 -20.03
CA ILE A 415 -0.74 -2.27 -21.03
C ILE A 415 -0.58 -3.65 -20.38
N SER A 416 -1.69 -4.39 -20.26
CA SER A 416 -1.69 -5.76 -19.76
C SER A 416 -1.21 -6.73 -20.84
N ILE A 417 -0.14 -7.48 -20.53
CA ILE A 417 0.36 -8.51 -21.44
C ILE A 417 -0.53 -9.77 -21.48
N SER A 418 -1.37 -10.00 -20.48
CA SER A 418 -2.32 -11.11 -20.46
C SER A 418 -3.47 -10.89 -21.45
N LEU A 419 -3.94 -9.66 -21.61
CA LEU A 419 -5.01 -9.32 -22.55
C LEU A 419 -4.63 -9.51 -24.01
N LEU A 420 -3.34 -9.49 -24.36
CA LEU A 420 -2.89 -9.69 -25.73
C LEU A 420 -3.25 -11.06 -26.33
N ASN A 421 -3.56 -12.05 -25.48
CA ASN A 421 -3.98 -13.41 -25.87
C ASN A 421 -5.41 -13.74 -25.45
N ALA A 422 -6.19 -12.76 -25.02
CA ALA A 422 -7.58 -12.97 -24.62
C ALA A 422 -8.44 -13.40 -25.83
N GLU A 423 -9.55 -14.07 -25.59
CA GLU A 423 -10.46 -14.52 -26.65
C GLU A 423 -11.02 -13.36 -27.46
N ASP A 424 -11.29 -12.23 -26.81
CA ASP A 424 -11.81 -10.99 -27.36
C ASP A 424 -10.73 -9.98 -27.76
N ALA A 425 -9.45 -10.36 -27.70
CA ALA A 425 -8.33 -9.49 -28.05
C ALA A 425 -8.52 -8.82 -29.43
N GLY A 426 -8.11 -7.55 -29.51
CA GLY A 426 -8.17 -6.74 -30.72
C GLY A 426 -7.24 -7.20 -31.83
N GLU A 427 -7.22 -6.49 -32.94
CA GLU A 427 -6.38 -6.84 -34.10
C GLU A 427 -4.90 -6.60 -33.81
N VAL A 428 -4.57 -5.45 -33.19
CA VAL A 428 -3.18 -5.10 -32.86
C VAL A 428 -2.67 -5.94 -31.70
N GLU A 429 -3.51 -6.26 -30.74
CA GLU A 429 -3.17 -7.18 -29.65
C GLU A 429 -2.72 -8.55 -30.19
N LYS A 430 -3.50 -9.15 -31.10
CA LYS A 430 -3.16 -10.43 -31.74
C LYS A 430 -1.89 -10.36 -32.58
N GLU A 431 -1.67 -9.24 -33.30
CA GLU A 431 -0.44 -9.02 -34.07
C GLU A 431 0.80 -8.98 -33.15
N VAL A 432 0.70 -8.20 -32.07
CA VAL A 432 1.80 -8.05 -31.09
C VAL A 432 2.07 -9.37 -30.37
N TYR A 433 1.04 -10.12 -30.03
CA TYR A 433 1.19 -11.44 -29.41
C TYR A 433 1.86 -12.46 -30.35
N ALA A 434 1.47 -12.50 -31.64
CA ALA A 434 2.11 -13.36 -32.62
C ALA A 434 3.59 -13.01 -32.83
N ALA A 435 3.92 -11.71 -32.83
CA ALA A 435 5.30 -11.25 -32.87
C ALA A 435 6.08 -11.68 -31.60
N PHE A 436 5.45 -11.57 -30.43
CA PHE A 436 6.03 -12.02 -29.16
C PHE A 436 6.35 -13.52 -29.16
N GLN A 437 5.43 -14.37 -29.63
CA GLN A 437 5.67 -15.81 -29.71
C GLN A 437 6.92 -16.14 -30.54
N SER A 438 6.99 -15.61 -31.76
CA SER A 438 8.14 -15.84 -32.64
C SER A 438 9.44 -15.28 -32.06
N PHE A 439 9.38 -14.11 -31.42
CA PHE A 439 10.54 -13.46 -30.81
C PHE A 439 11.06 -14.22 -29.60
N SER A 440 10.19 -14.65 -28.71
CA SER A 440 10.54 -15.38 -27.49
C SER A 440 11.12 -16.77 -27.80
N GLU A 441 10.54 -17.51 -28.78
CA GLU A 441 11.05 -18.78 -29.21
C GLU A 441 12.51 -18.70 -29.70
N GLU A 442 12.83 -17.71 -30.54
CA GLU A 442 14.21 -17.50 -31.03
C GLU A 442 15.18 -17.20 -29.89
N ARG A 443 14.79 -16.40 -28.91
CA ARG A 443 15.63 -16.03 -27.76
C ARG A 443 15.84 -17.19 -26.80
N ILE A 444 14.81 -17.98 -26.56
CA ILE A 444 14.90 -19.21 -25.75
C ILE A 444 15.92 -20.17 -26.36
N GLU A 445 15.87 -20.42 -27.68
CA GLU A 445 16.83 -21.30 -28.36
C GLU A 445 18.28 -20.79 -28.25
N LYS A 446 18.46 -19.47 -28.32
CA LYS A 446 19.78 -18.86 -28.15
C LYS A 446 20.27 -18.92 -26.70
N LEU A 447 19.39 -18.71 -25.72
CA LEU A 447 19.71 -18.86 -24.29
C LEU A 447 20.11 -20.32 -23.99
N LYS A 448 19.39 -21.31 -24.53
CA LYS A 448 19.79 -22.72 -24.42
C LYS A 448 21.17 -22.97 -25.04
N THR A 449 21.43 -22.35 -26.19
CA THR A 449 22.76 -22.48 -26.84
C THR A 449 23.87 -21.88 -25.95
N GLU A 450 23.64 -20.74 -25.30
CA GLU A 450 24.60 -20.13 -24.37
C GLU A 450 24.84 -21.03 -23.14
N LEU A 451 23.84 -21.69 -22.61
CA LEU A 451 23.96 -22.56 -21.44
C LEU A 451 24.68 -23.89 -21.75
N TYR A 452 24.38 -24.50 -22.90
CA TYR A 452 24.90 -25.83 -23.23
C TYR A 452 26.15 -25.85 -24.09
N SER A 453 26.39 -24.82 -24.91
CA SER A 453 27.39 -24.85 -25.97
C SER A 453 28.37 -23.70 -25.96
N THR A 454 27.90 -22.45 -26.07
CA THR A 454 28.77 -21.28 -26.31
C THR A 454 29.45 -20.82 -25.03
N ARG A 455 28.72 -20.80 -23.92
CA ARG A 455 29.21 -20.42 -22.59
C ARG A 455 29.97 -19.11 -22.55
N THR A 456 29.39 -18.08 -23.14
CA THR A 456 29.98 -16.74 -23.20
C THR A 456 30.06 -16.11 -21.82
N ALA A 457 31.20 -15.53 -21.46
CA ALA A 457 31.35 -14.77 -20.21
C ALA A 457 30.33 -13.60 -20.15
N TYR A 458 29.71 -13.38 -19.00
CA TYR A 458 28.55 -12.46 -18.84
C TYR A 458 28.81 -11.06 -19.43
N LYS A 459 29.95 -10.43 -19.08
CA LYS A 459 30.33 -9.10 -19.62
C LYS A 459 30.54 -9.05 -21.15
N SER A 460 30.70 -10.21 -21.81
CA SER A 460 30.92 -10.29 -23.26
C SER A 460 29.64 -10.54 -24.04
N LEU A 461 28.52 -10.77 -23.35
CA LEU A 461 27.19 -10.85 -23.94
C LEU A 461 26.72 -9.49 -24.40
N SER A 462 25.77 -9.44 -25.34
CA SER A 462 25.01 -8.20 -25.60
C SER A 462 24.16 -7.84 -24.39
N GLU A 463 23.81 -6.55 -24.25
CA GLU A 463 22.96 -6.04 -23.17
C GLU A 463 21.65 -6.82 -23.05
N GLU A 464 21.03 -7.20 -24.18
CA GLU A 464 19.82 -8.03 -24.21
C GLU A 464 20.03 -9.36 -23.45
N TYR A 465 21.12 -10.09 -23.75
CA TYR A 465 21.38 -11.38 -23.12
C TYR A 465 21.92 -11.27 -21.70
N GLN A 466 22.60 -10.17 -21.36
CA GLN A 466 22.93 -9.86 -19.97
C GLN A 466 21.64 -9.65 -19.16
N THR A 467 20.68 -8.89 -19.70
CA THR A 467 19.38 -8.67 -19.05
C THR A 467 18.64 -10.00 -18.82
N TYR A 468 18.54 -10.84 -19.85
CA TYR A 468 17.86 -12.13 -19.70
C TYR A 468 18.55 -13.04 -18.68
N GLN A 469 19.87 -13.22 -18.76
CA GLN A 469 20.58 -14.11 -17.85
C GLN A 469 20.57 -13.56 -16.39
N GLY A 470 20.69 -12.26 -16.23
CA GLY A 470 20.53 -11.62 -14.92
C GLY A 470 19.16 -11.87 -14.31
N ALA A 471 18.09 -11.64 -15.10
CA ALA A 471 16.73 -11.91 -14.68
C ALA A 471 16.45 -13.39 -14.38
N MET A 472 17.05 -14.31 -15.12
CA MET A 472 16.95 -15.76 -14.85
C MET A 472 17.55 -16.12 -13.48
N ILE A 473 18.69 -15.55 -13.11
CA ILE A 473 19.29 -15.76 -11.78
C ILE A 473 18.40 -15.15 -10.68
N GLU A 474 17.83 -13.96 -10.91
CA GLU A 474 16.92 -13.37 -9.93
C GLU A 474 15.63 -14.19 -9.75
N LEU A 475 15.10 -14.81 -10.81
CA LEU A 475 14.01 -15.78 -10.69
C LEU A 475 14.39 -16.98 -9.85
N LEU A 476 15.57 -17.59 -10.08
CA LEU A 476 16.04 -18.71 -9.28
C LEU A 476 16.16 -18.36 -7.79
N LYS A 477 16.53 -17.12 -7.45
CA LYS A 477 16.53 -16.62 -6.07
C LYS A 477 15.11 -16.45 -5.54
N ALA A 478 14.23 -15.83 -6.31
CA ALA A 478 12.85 -15.55 -5.92
C ALA A 478 12.01 -16.82 -5.66
N TYR A 479 12.35 -17.91 -6.36
CA TYR A 479 11.70 -19.21 -6.19
C TYR A 479 12.48 -20.17 -5.24
N ASP A 480 13.44 -19.64 -4.47
CA ASP A 480 14.27 -20.38 -3.50
C ASP A 480 15.03 -21.57 -4.11
N VAL A 481 15.22 -21.58 -5.43
CA VAL A 481 16.02 -22.60 -6.13
C VAL A 481 17.50 -22.35 -5.93
N LEU A 482 17.94 -21.09 -6.03
CA LEU A 482 19.25 -20.62 -5.57
C LEU A 482 19.10 -20.15 -4.13
N ASP A 483 19.49 -20.98 -3.18
CA ASP A 483 19.32 -20.77 -1.74
C ASP A 483 20.34 -19.76 -1.22
N MET A 484 19.90 -18.50 -1.09
CA MET A 484 20.75 -17.39 -0.65
C MET A 484 21.18 -17.47 0.81
N ASP A 485 20.55 -18.28 1.64
CA ASP A 485 20.94 -18.48 3.05
C ASP A 485 22.22 -19.31 3.19
N VAL A 486 22.51 -20.15 2.20
CA VAL A 486 23.73 -21.00 2.17
C VAL A 486 24.81 -20.45 1.23
N VAL A 487 24.49 -19.46 0.38
CA VAL A 487 25.44 -18.86 -0.57
C VAL A 487 26.49 -18.02 0.16
N ASP A 488 27.78 -18.35 -0.03
CA ASP A 488 28.88 -17.52 0.41
C ASP A 488 29.13 -16.38 -0.59
N THR A 489 28.64 -15.18 -0.28
CA THR A 489 28.83 -13.98 -1.13
C THR A 489 30.27 -13.47 -1.19
N SER A 490 31.18 -14.00 -0.37
CA SER A 490 32.62 -13.73 -0.41
C SER A 490 33.41 -14.73 -1.26
N ASP A 491 32.76 -15.77 -1.76
CA ASP A 491 33.36 -16.79 -2.61
C ASP A 491 33.93 -16.20 -3.92
N GLU A 492 35.07 -16.69 -4.35
CA GLU A 492 35.77 -16.19 -5.55
C GLU A 492 34.93 -16.34 -6.82
N THR A 493 34.19 -17.44 -6.98
CA THR A 493 33.38 -17.70 -8.16
C THR A 493 32.10 -16.85 -8.13
N TYR A 494 31.51 -16.67 -6.96
CA TYR A 494 30.41 -15.71 -6.77
C TYR A 494 30.84 -14.28 -7.15
N ILE A 495 32.00 -13.84 -6.72
CA ILE A 495 32.57 -12.53 -7.07
C ILE A 495 32.84 -12.41 -8.57
N LYS A 496 33.35 -13.48 -9.21
CA LYS A 496 33.56 -13.52 -10.67
C LYS A 496 32.25 -13.40 -11.45
N TRP A 497 31.14 -13.91 -10.93
CA TRP A 497 29.81 -13.76 -11.55
C TRP A 497 29.25 -12.36 -11.30
N VAL A 498 29.15 -11.92 -10.03
CA VAL A 498 28.38 -10.72 -9.65
C VAL A 498 29.15 -9.42 -9.85
N LYS A 499 30.49 -9.41 -9.64
CA LYS A 499 31.29 -8.18 -9.67
C LYS A 499 32.21 -8.08 -10.89
N GLU A 500 32.87 -9.17 -11.24
CA GLU A 500 33.85 -9.17 -12.32
C GLU A 500 33.21 -9.51 -13.66
N GLU A 501 32.09 -10.24 -13.65
CA GLU A 501 31.31 -10.68 -14.82
C GLU A 501 32.15 -11.46 -15.84
N THR A 502 33.14 -12.21 -15.34
CA THR A 502 34.18 -12.87 -16.14
C THR A 502 33.88 -14.31 -16.50
N ILE A 503 32.87 -14.92 -15.90
CA ILE A 503 32.42 -16.29 -16.16
C ILE A 503 31.07 -16.32 -16.86
N SER A 504 30.72 -17.45 -17.45
CA SER A 504 29.40 -17.67 -18.04
C SER A 504 28.38 -18.08 -16.97
N MET A 505 27.09 -17.88 -17.25
CA MET A 505 26.01 -18.36 -16.41
C MET A 505 26.07 -19.87 -16.18
N ALA A 506 26.39 -20.64 -17.19
CA ALA A 506 26.53 -22.08 -17.08
C ALA A 506 27.65 -22.48 -16.09
N GLU A 507 28.83 -21.85 -16.14
CA GLU A 507 29.92 -22.08 -15.19
C GLU A 507 29.51 -21.70 -13.77
N PHE A 508 28.77 -20.62 -13.61
CA PHE A 508 28.24 -20.19 -12.30
C PHE A 508 27.24 -21.22 -11.75
N LEU A 509 26.24 -21.64 -12.54
CA LEU A 509 25.25 -22.63 -12.12
C LEU A 509 25.86 -24.01 -11.82
N GLU A 510 26.82 -24.48 -12.65
CA GLU A 510 27.56 -25.73 -12.35
C GLU A 510 28.33 -25.63 -11.02
N TYR A 511 28.90 -24.48 -10.74
CA TYR A 511 29.54 -24.21 -9.44
C TYR A 511 28.55 -24.20 -8.28
N CYS A 512 27.40 -23.55 -8.44
CA CYS A 512 26.33 -23.53 -7.41
C CYS A 512 25.86 -24.95 -7.07
N ILE A 513 25.72 -25.83 -8.08
CA ILE A 513 25.39 -27.24 -7.88
C ILE A 513 26.50 -27.94 -7.07
N ALA A 514 27.78 -27.72 -7.42
CA ALA A 514 28.91 -28.35 -6.75
C ALA A 514 29.07 -27.89 -5.28
N GLN A 515 28.66 -26.69 -4.96
CA GLN A 515 28.67 -26.13 -3.60
C GLN A 515 27.39 -26.43 -2.79
N ASN A 516 26.39 -27.12 -3.36
CA ASN A 516 25.07 -27.35 -2.80
C ASN A 516 24.32 -26.04 -2.48
N TRP A 517 24.46 -25.04 -3.34
CA TRP A 517 23.70 -23.77 -3.28
C TRP A 517 22.35 -23.86 -4.00
N ILE A 518 22.10 -24.96 -4.69
CA ILE A 518 20.84 -25.23 -5.39
C ILE A 518 19.98 -26.16 -4.54
N ASN A 519 18.73 -25.73 -4.30
CA ASN A 519 17.72 -26.55 -3.67
C ASN A 519 17.19 -27.61 -4.65
N VAL A 520 17.87 -28.74 -4.68
CA VAL A 520 17.55 -29.86 -5.61
C VAL A 520 16.17 -30.48 -5.35
N GLY A 521 15.60 -30.28 -4.16
CA GLY A 521 14.27 -30.77 -3.79
C GLY A 521 13.14 -30.20 -4.65
N LEU A 522 13.36 -29.02 -5.26
CA LEU A 522 12.42 -28.36 -6.15
C LEU A 522 12.52 -28.82 -7.62
N LEU A 523 13.53 -29.62 -8.00
CA LEU A 523 13.83 -29.92 -9.40
C LEU A 523 13.17 -31.21 -9.93
N ASN A 524 12.23 -31.83 -9.21
CA ASN A 524 11.55 -33.06 -9.63
C ASN A 524 12.53 -34.14 -10.17
N LEU A 525 13.60 -34.44 -9.43
CA LEU A 525 14.60 -35.44 -9.81
C LEU A 525 14.01 -36.83 -9.76
N VAL A 526 14.34 -37.66 -10.75
CA VAL A 526 13.84 -39.05 -10.86
C VAL A 526 14.49 -39.98 -9.84
N SER A 527 15.66 -39.62 -9.30
CA SER A 527 16.45 -40.43 -8.40
C SER A 527 17.21 -39.62 -7.36
N ASP A 528 17.28 -40.10 -6.13
CA ASP A 528 18.11 -39.54 -5.05
C ASP A 528 19.63 -39.58 -5.34
N TYR A 529 20.05 -40.20 -6.45
CA TYR A 529 21.44 -40.36 -6.89
C TYR A 529 21.70 -39.65 -8.22
N ALA A 530 21.04 -38.52 -8.51
CA ALA A 530 21.29 -37.74 -9.72
C ALA A 530 22.74 -37.24 -9.77
N ASP A 531 23.37 -37.31 -10.94
CA ASP A 531 24.71 -36.73 -11.13
C ASP A 531 24.60 -35.21 -11.40
N SER A 532 25.73 -34.50 -11.26
CA SER A 532 25.76 -33.04 -11.44
C SER A 532 25.25 -32.59 -12.82
N LYS A 533 25.36 -33.42 -13.86
CA LYS A 533 24.86 -33.11 -15.18
C LYS A 533 23.33 -33.25 -15.23
N GLU A 534 22.76 -34.28 -14.64
CA GLU A 534 21.33 -34.51 -14.56
C GLU A 534 20.68 -33.36 -13.74
N ILE A 535 21.32 -32.96 -12.61
CA ILE A 535 20.87 -31.79 -11.83
C ILE A 535 20.91 -30.50 -12.67
N PHE A 536 22.00 -30.30 -13.44
CA PHE A 536 22.09 -29.11 -14.30
C PHE A 536 21.03 -29.11 -15.39
N ASP A 537 20.79 -30.22 -16.05
CA ASP A 537 19.77 -30.35 -17.10
C ASP A 537 18.37 -30.06 -16.50
N LYS A 538 18.05 -30.58 -15.31
CA LYS A 538 16.79 -30.32 -14.62
C LYS A 538 16.66 -28.88 -14.13
N LEU A 539 17.73 -28.31 -13.63
CA LEU A 539 17.77 -26.90 -13.25
C LEU A 539 17.48 -26.00 -14.45
N VAL A 540 18.06 -26.27 -15.59
CA VAL A 540 17.82 -25.55 -16.84
C VAL A 540 16.36 -25.70 -17.30
N ASP A 541 15.83 -26.93 -17.29
CA ASP A 541 14.41 -27.17 -17.63
C ASP A 541 13.49 -26.35 -16.73
N TYR A 542 13.67 -26.47 -15.42
CA TYR A 542 12.87 -25.73 -14.43
C TYR A 542 13.00 -24.21 -14.59
N MET A 543 14.20 -23.72 -14.84
CA MET A 543 14.46 -22.30 -15.06
C MET A 543 13.68 -21.75 -16.28
N PHE A 544 13.61 -22.51 -17.39
CA PHE A 544 12.81 -22.11 -18.54
C PHE A 544 11.30 -22.22 -18.29
N GLU A 545 10.86 -23.14 -17.43
CA GLU A 545 9.46 -23.25 -16.98
C GLU A 545 9.05 -21.98 -16.22
N ILE A 546 9.74 -21.65 -15.10
CA ILE A 546 9.44 -20.46 -14.30
C ILE A 546 9.61 -19.14 -15.10
N MET A 547 10.55 -19.10 -16.03
CA MET A 547 10.72 -17.97 -16.95
C MET A 547 9.50 -17.77 -17.86
N GLY A 548 8.90 -18.87 -18.34
CA GLY A 548 7.70 -18.84 -19.19
C GLY A 548 6.46 -18.35 -18.42
N GLU A 549 6.36 -18.71 -17.15
CA GLU A 549 5.25 -18.31 -16.27
C GLU A 549 5.40 -16.88 -15.74
N SER A 550 6.64 -16.41 -15.56
CA SER A 550 6.91 -15.10 -15.00
C SER A 550 6.47 -13.95 -15.92
N SER A 551 5.44 -13.21 -15.52
CA SER A 551 5.02 -12.00 -16.24
C SER A 551 6.11 -10.92 -16.24
N SER A 552 6.86 -10.76 -15.15
CA SER A 552 7.98 -9.82 -15.05
C SER A 552 9.11 -10.14 -16.02
N PHE A 553 9.42 -11.44 -16.21
CA PHE A 553 10.40 -11.85 -17.21
C PHE A 553 9.90 -11.59 -18.65
N ARG A 554 8.64 -11.94 -18.94
CA ARG A 554 8.06 -11.74 -20.27
C ARG A 554 8.12 -10.28 -20.73
N LYS A 555 8.03 -9.30 -19.79
CA LYS A 555 8.16 -7.87 -20.10
C LYS A 555 9.50 -7.51 -20.73
N TYR A 556 10.59 -8.19 -20.40
CA TYR A 556 11.87 -7.95 -21.05
C TYR A 556 11.86 -8.30 -22.54
N TYR A 557 11.08 -9.28 -22.99
CA TYR A 557 10.91 -9.53 -24.41
C TYR A 557 10.28 -8.33 -25.12
N TYR A 558 9.22 -7.70 -24.55
CA TYR A 558 8.61 -6.50 -25.12
C TYR A 558 9.59 -5.33 -25.20
N LYS A 559 10.47 -5.15 -24.21
CA LYS A 559 11.55 -4.17 -24.25
C LYS A 559 12.42 -4.36 -25.48
N TYR A 560 12.88 -5.57 -25.71
CA TYR A 560 13.78 -5.83 -26.83
C TYR A 560 13.06 -5.96 -28.17
N MET A 561 11.79 -6.32 -28.20
CA MET A 561 10.93 -6.20 -29.40
C MET A 561 10.81 -4.74 -29.86
N LEU A 562 10.66 -3.80 -28.92
CA LEU A 562 10.70 -2.36 -29.22
C LEU A 562 12.06 -1.93 -29.72
N LEU A 563 13.14 -2.24 -29.03
CA LEU A 563 14.50 -1.83 -29.40
C LEU A 563 14.97 -2.41 -30.75
N THR A 564 14.46 -3.58 -31.15
CA THR A 564 14.76 -4.23 -32.43
C THR A 564 13.74 -3.91 -33.56
N ASP A 565 12.77 -3.01 -33.33
CA ASP A 565 11.68 -2.68 -34.26
C ASP A 565 10.80 -3.90 -34.62
N THR A 566 10.77 -4.96 -33.81
CA THR A 566 9.83 -6.08 -33.98
C THR A 566 8.40 -5.62 -33.74
N ILE A 567 8.21 -4.70 -32.78
CA ILE A 567 6.99 -3.93 -32.60
C ILE A 567 7.32 -2.44 -32.64
N SER A 568 6.36 -1.65 -33.09
CA SER A 568 6.52 -0.19 -33.29
C SER A 568 5.83 0.59 -32.17
N GLY A 569 6.30 1.83 -31.93
CA GLY A 569 5.61 2.75 -31.02
C GLY A 569 4.16 3.04 -31.44
N VAL A 570 3.83 2.95 -32.72
CA VAL A 570 2.44 3.10 -33.22
C VAL A 570 1.58 1.94 -32.74
N GLN A 571 2.08 0.70 -32.78
CA GLN A 571 1.35 -0.45 -32.24
C GLN A 571 1.15 -0.31 -30.72
N VAL A 572 2.17 0.15 -29.96
CA VAL A 572 2.03 0.42 -28.53
C VAL A 572 0.93 1.46 -28.25
N CYS A 573 0.92 2.58 -28.97
CA CYS A 573 -0.14 3.58 -28.82
C CYS A 573 -1.54 3.02 -29.16
N LYS A 574 -1.64 2.13 -30.17
CA LYS A 574 -2.91 1.47 -30.50
C LYS A 574 -3.36 0.47 -29.44
N LEU A 575 -2.43 -0.23 -28.77
CA LEU A 575 -2.76 -1.10 -27.64
C LEU A 575 -3.42 -0.32 -26.49
N LEU A 576 -2.97 0.91 -26.20
CA LEU A 576 -3.64 1.77 -25.22
C LEU A 576 -5.11 2.01 -25.55
N CYS A 577 -5.43 2.14 -26.88
CA CYS A 577 -6.81 2.30 -27.35
C CYS A 577 -7.60 1.00 -27.28
N GLU A 578 -7.04 -0.14 -27.72
CA GLU A 578 -7.72 -1.44 -27.73
C GLU A 578 -8.02 -1.91 -26.29
N GLN A 579 -7.09 -1.72 -25.35
CA GLN A 579 -7.27 -2.05 -23.93
C GLN A 579 -8.03 -0.98 -23.14
N LYS A 580 -8.50 0.10 -23.81
CA LYS A 580 -9.25 1.19 -23.18
C LYS A 580 -8.50 1.87 -22.01
N CYS A 581 -7.18 1.92 -22.10
CA CYS A 581 -6.35 2.61 -21.11
C CYS A 581 -6.51 4.13 -21.18
N ILE A 582 -7.01 4.65 -22.31
CA ILE A 582 -7.25 6.06 -22.59
C ILE A 582 -8.61 6.24 -23.26
N ASP A 583 -9.16 7.47 -23.21
CA ASP A 583 -10.38 7.80 -23.95
C ASP A 583 -10.12 7.74 -25.47
N THR A 584 -10.86 6.89 -26.16
CA THR A 584 -10.75 6.69 -27.61
C THR A 584 -11.58 7.67 -28.47
N THR A 585 -12.34 8.56 -27.84
CA THR A 585 -13.18 9.55 -28.54
C THR A 585 -12.42 10.81 -28.97
N MET A 586 -11.14 10.91 -28.64
CA MET A 586 -10.28 12.06 -28.92
C MET A 586 -9.88 12.13 -30.39
N GLU A 587 -9.81 13.34 -30.94
CA GLU A 587 -9.47 13.59 -32.36
C GLU A 587 -8.10 13.03 -32.79
N ASP A 588 -7.14 12.98 -31.89
CA ASP A 588 -5.80 12.46 -32.19
C ASP A 588 -5.72 10.93 -32.24
N VAL A 589 -6.70 10.22 -31.75
CA VAL A 589 -6.84 8.76 -31.94
C VAL A 589 -7.07 8.47 -33.42
N ASP A 590 -7.99 9.15 -34.08
CA ASP A 590 -8.20 9.03 -35.53
C ASP A 590 -6.96 9.44 -36.31
N ALA A 591 -6.25 10.47 -35.85
CA ALA A 591 -5.00 10.92 -36.46
C ALA A 591 -3.88 9.88 -36.32
N LEU A 592 -3.82 9.13 -35.20
CA LEU A 592 -2.88 8.03 -35.01
C LEU A 592 -3.18 6.87 -35.96
N TYR A 593 -4.46 6.46 -36.07
CA TYR A 593 -4.86 5.36 -36.96
C TYR A 593 -4.67 5.70 -38.44
N SER A 594 -4.88 6.96 -38.85
CA SER A 594 -4.61 7.44 -40.22
C SER A 594 -3.13 7.71 -40.50
N GLY A 595 -2.25 7.68 -39.47
CA GLY A 595 -0.83 8.03 -39.61
C GLY A 595 -0.56 9.53 -39.78
N SER A 596 -1.53 10.38 -39.46
CA SER A 596 -1.39 11.85 -39.56
C SER A 596 -0.60 12.43 -38.36
N ILE A 597 -0.51 11.71 -37.26
CA ILE A 597 0.30 12.02 -36.08
C ILE A 597 1.31 10.90 -35.81
N SER A 598 2.50 11.24 -35.34
CA SER A 598 3.48 10.24 -34.91
C SER A 598 3.16 9.67 -33.55
N SER A 599 3.60 8.43 -33.27
CA SER A 599 3.47 7.84 -31.91
C SER A 599 4.16 8.69 -30.84
N TYR A 600 5.27 9.34 -31.16
CA TYR A 600 5.94 10.28 -30.26
C TYR A 600 5.00 11.44 -29.87
N GLN A 601 4.45 12.15 -30.86
CA GLN A 601 3.57 13.29 -30.59
C GLN A 601 2.28 12.85 -29.88
N PHE A 602 1.76 11.67 -30.23
CA PHE A 602 0.61 11.11 -29.57
C PHE A 602 0.88 10.88 -28.07
N MET A 603 2.02 10.25 -27.71
CA MET A 603 2.38 10.06 -26.30
C MET A 603 2.60 11.37 -25.56
N ILE A 604 3.28 12.35 -26.19
CA ILE A 604 3.44 13.68 -25.57
C ILE A 604 2.07 14.31 -25.26
N ASN A 605 1.11 14.20 -26.19
CA ASN A 605 -0.25 14.72 -25.96
C ASN A 605 -0.96 14.01 -24.80
N ARG A 606 -0.78 12.66 -24.68
CA ARG A 606 -1.38 11.89 -23.56
C ARG A 606 -0.81 12.32 -22.21
N ILE A 607 0.51 12.54 -22.13
CA ILE A 607 1.15 13.02 -20.91
C ILE A 607 0.77 14.49 -20.66
N GLN A 608 0.68 15.31 -21.71
CA GLN A 608 0.28 16.72 -21.59
C GLN A 608 -1.13 16.88 -21.00
N ASN A 609 -2.06 16.02 -21.38
CA ASN A 609 -3.44 16.03 -20.89
C ASN A 609 -3.65 15.20 -19.64
N LEU A 610 -2.59 14.56 -19.08
CA LEU A 610 -2.65 13.64 -17.96
C LEU A 610 -3.52 12.39 -18.20
N ASP A 611 -3.78 12.04 -19.47
CA ASP A 611 -4.42 10.76 -19.82
C ASP A 611 -3.52 9.57 -19.49
N ILE A 612 -2.21 9.80 -19.54
CA ILE A 612 -1.15 8.93 -19.01
C ILE A 612 -0.36 9.74 -17.98
N THR A 613 -0.43 9.34 -16.73
CA THR A 613 0.18 10.07 -15.62
C THR A 613 1.65 9.69 -15.42
N PRO A 614 2.44 10.55 -14.77
CA PRO A 614 3.81 10.20 -14.37
C PRO A 614 3.91 8.92 -13.54
N ALA A 615 2.98 8.70 -12.63
CA ALA A 615 2.91 7.50 -11.81
C ALA A 615 2.71 6.24 -12.65
N GLN A 616 1.82 6.26 -13.64
CA GLN A 616 1.60 5.14 -14.55
C GLN A 616 2.85 4.78 -15.36
N LEU A 617 3.69 5.76 -15.70
CA LEU A 617 4.96 5.50 -16.38
C LEU A 617 6.05 5.01 -15.42
N ALA A 618 6.01 5.40 -14.15
CA ALA A 618 7.04 5.10 -13.15
C ALA A 618 8.48 5.40 -13.63
N LEU A 619 8.64 6.41 -14.49
CA LEU A 619 9.92 6.93 -14.98
C LEU A 619 10.30 8.18 -14.18
N ASP A 620 11.58 8.39 -13.93
CA ASP A 620 12.07 9.57 -13.21
C ASP A 620 11.82 10.89 -13.96
N PRO A 621 11.11 11.86 -13.32
CA PRO A 621 10.45 11.81 -12.02
C PRO A 621 9.04 11.22 -12.13
N TYR A 622 8.64 10.41 -11.17
CA TYR A 622 7.28 9.86 -11.08
C TYR A 622 6.60 10.16 -9.74
N ALA A 623 7.34 10.69 -8.77
CA ALA A 623 6.85 10.88 -7.42
C ALA A 623 7.32 12.22 -6.82
N GLY A 624 6.57 12.72 -5.86
CA GLY A 624 6.92 13.91 -5.12
C GLY A 624 6.04 14.12 -3.90
N SER A 625 6.33 15.19 -3.16
CA SER A 625 5.58 15.56 -1.96
C SER A 625 5.65 17.06 -1.71
N VAL A 626 4.57 17.60 -1.16
CA VAL A 626 4.48 18.99 -0.74
C VAL A 626 3.80 19.06 0.62
N VAL A 627 4.35 19.83 1.54
CA VAL A 627 3.74 20.11 2.84
C VAL A 627 3.64 21.61 3.01
N VAL A 628 2.44 22.07 3.35
CA VAL A 628 2.12 23.48 3.61
C VAL A 628 1.68 23.62 5.06
N THR A 629 2.26 24.57 5.78
CA THR A 629 1.98 24.81 7.21
C THR A 629 1.61 26.26 7.46
N ASP A 630 0.87 26.53 8.54
CA ASP A 630 0.74 27.85 9.12
C ASP A 630 1.92 28.10 10.06
N PRO A 631 2.79 29.09 9.80
CA PRO A 631 3.92 29.40 10.67
C PRO A 631 3.53 29.88 12.07
N ASN A 632 2.30 30.39 12.24
CA ASN A 632 1.88 31.00 13.49
C ASN A 632 1.29 30.01 14.49
N SER A 633 0.73 28.90 14.00
CA SER A 633 0.11 27.86 14.84
C SER A 633 0.89 26.53 14.81
N GLY A 634 1.59 26.21 13.73
CA GLY A 634 2.18 24.90 13.51
C GLY A 634 1.22 23.88 12.87
N ASP A 635 0.05 24.33 12.43
CA ASP A 635 -0.94 23.52 11.75
C ASP A 635 -0.46 23.12 10.35
N VAL A 636 -0.76 21.89 9.95
CA VAL A 636 -0.52 21.42 8.59
C VAL A 636 -1.77 21.72 7.75
N LEU A 637 -1.65 22.66 6.81
CA LEU A 637 -2.75 23.06 5.93
C LEU A 637 -2.91 22.15 4.71
N ALA A 638 -1.81 21.55 4.24
CA ALA A 638 -1.81 20.53 3.21
C ALA A 638 -0.60 19.59 3.38
N LEU A 639 -0.83 18.29 3.16
CA LEU A 639 0.20 17.26 3.17
C LEU A 639 -0.02 16.34 1.97
N VAL A 640 0.71 16.59 0.91
CA VAL A 640 0.58 15.89 -0.36
C VAL A 640 1.68 14.87 -0.54
N SER A 641 1.29 13.65 -0.87
CA SER A 641 2.14 12.56 -1.34
C SER A 641 1.63 12.09 -2.69
N TYR A 642 2.44 12.20 -3.72
CA TYR A 642 2.13 11.74 -5.07
C TYR A 642 3.14 10.67 -5.50
N PRO A 643 2.70 9.54 -6.09
CA PRO A 643 1.30 9.13 -6.26
C PRO A 643 0.62 8.72 -4.96
N SER A 644 -0.67 8.43 -5.04
CA SER A 644 -1.52 8.02 -3.93
C SER A 644 -2.44 6.86 -4.34
N ILE A 645 -3.22 6.35 -3.39
CA ILE A 645 -4.16 5.25 -3.60
C ILE A 645 -5.61 5.72 -3.48
N ASP A 646 -6.54 4.95 -4.03
CA ASP A 646 -7.97 5.09 -3.72
C ASP A 646 -8.29 4.29 -2.46
N ASN A 647 -8.46 4.98 -1.33
CA ASN A 647 -8.72 4.31 -0.06
C ASN A 647 -10.14 3.75 0.06
N ASN A 648 -11.09 4.13 -0.79
CA ASN A 648 -12.40 3.45 -0.87
C ASN A 648 -12.27 2.01 -1.35
N LEU A 649 -11.28 1.70 -2.21
CA LEU A 649 -11.01 0.35 -2.68
C LEU A 649 -10.18 -0.49 -1.68
N MET A 650 -9.66 0.17 -0.64
CA MET A 650 -8.92 -0.48 0.46
C MET A 650 -9.75 -0.63 1.73
N ALA A 651 -10.81 0.18 1.87
CA ALA A 651 -11.61 0.27 3.07
C ALA A 651 -12.62 -0.87 3.20
N ASN A 652 -13.02 -1.14 4.43
CA ASN A 652 -14.00 -2.15 4.81
C ASN A 652 -13.55 -3.56 4.40
N THR A 653 -13.66 -3.90 3.13
CA THR A 653 -13.11 -5.10 2.50
C THR A 653 -12.19 -4.68 1.37
N VAL A 654 -10.93 -5.09 1.45
CA VAL A 654 -9.92 -4.76 0.42
C VAL A 654 -10.33 -5.38 -0.93
N ASN A 655 -10.35 -4.56 -1.99
CA ASN A 655 -10.53 -5.07 -3.34
C ASN A 655 -9.26 -5.81 -3.79
N PRO A 656 -9.31 -7.14 -4.04
CA PRO A 656 -8.11 -7.93 -4.30
C PRO A 656 -7.39 -7.53 -5.59
N GLU A 657 -8.14 -7.23 -6.66
CA GLU A 657 -7.57 -6.82 -7.95
C GLU A 657 -6.85 -5.48 -7.82
N TYR A 658 -7.48 -4.53 -7.12
CA TYR A 658 -6.87 -3.24 -6.87
C TYR A 658 -5.63 -3.37 -5.99
N TYR A 659 -5.68 -4.20 -4.94
CA TYR A 659 -4.53 -4.46 -4.08
C TYR A 659 -3.36 -5.07 -4.85
N ALA A 660 -3.62 -6.09 -5.66
CA ALA A 660 -2.60 -6.69 -6.53
C ALA A 660 -2.00 -5.66 -7.51
N LYS A 661 -2.85 -4.79 -8.08
CA LYS A 661 -2.42 -3.72 -8.98
C LYS A 661 -1.46 -2.74 -8.28
N ILE A 662 -1.84 -2.22 -7.09
CA ILE A 662 -1.00 -1.24 -6.38
C ILE A 662 0.27 -1.87 -5.79
N GLN A 663 0.26 -3.17 -5.46
CA GLN A 663 1.46 -3.91 -5.05
C GLN A 663 2.46 -4.08 -6.21
N ALA A 664 1.95 -4.28 -7.42
CA ALA A 664 2.78 -4.43 -8.62
C ALA A 664 3.21 -3.07 -9.21
N ASP A 665 2.65 -1.95 -8.75
CA ASP A 665 2.92 -0.61 -9.26
C ASP A 665 4.30 -0.12 -8.79
N LYS A 666 5.19 0.12 -9.75
CA LYS A 666 6.57 0.56 -9.52
C LYS A 666 6.67 1.99 -8.98
N SER A 667 5.60 2.78 -9.08
CA SER A 667 5.53 4.11 -8.48
C SER A 667 5.31 4.09 -6.98
N ASN A 668 5.05 2.92 -6.37
CA ASN A 668 4.81 2.72 -4.93
C ASN A 668 3.74 3.67 -4.35
N PRO A 669 2.50 3.65 -4.84
CA PRO A 669 1.47 4.62 -4.45
C PRO A 669 1.03 4.49 -2.98
N GLN A 670 1.32 3.36 -2.32
CA GLN A 670 1.07 3.16 -0.89
C GLN A 670 2.10 3.88 0.00
N TYR A 671 3.26 4.25 -0.56
CA TYR A 671 4.34 4.87 0.18
C TYR A 671 4.08 6.37 0.36
N ASN A 672 4.06 6.85 1.61
CA ASN A 672 3.87 8.27 1.88
C ASN A 672 5.17 9.05 1.65
N TYR A 673 5.29 9.67 0.48
CA TYR A 673 6.48 10.44 0.10
C TYR A 673 6.69 11.70 0.94
N ALA A 674 5.67 12.22 1.62
CA ALA A 674 5.78 13.40 2.47
C ALA A 674 6.40 13.07 3.83
N THR A 675 6.03 11.94 4.42
CA THR A 675 6.40 11.58 5.79
C THR A 675 7.42 10.45 5.89
N GLN A 676 7.53 9.60 4.86
CA GLN A 676 8.40 8.41 4.92
C GLN A 676 9.65 8.54 4.05
N GLN A 677 9.55 9.17 2.86
CA GLN A 677 10.70 9.37 1.98
C GLN A 677 11.69 10.36 2.60
N ARG A 678 12.93 9.92 2.75
CA ARG A 678 14.03 10.74 3.22
C ARG A 678 15.06 10.93 2.12
N SER A 679 15.63 12.12 2.05
CA SER A 679 16.79 12.40 1.22
C SER A 679 17.66 13.47 1.89
N ALA A 680 18.86 13.67 1.38
CA ALA A 680 19.67 14.80 1.76
C ALA A 680 18.92 16.11 1.47
N PRO A 681 18.98 17.12 2.34
CA PRO A 681 18.30 18.40 2.16
C PRO A 681 19.01 19.30 1.12
N GLY A 682 20.24 18.99 0.74
CA GLY A 682 21.06 19.80 -0.14
C GLY A 682 21.15 21.26 0.35
N SER A 683 21.10 22.18 -0.57
CA SER A 683 21.27 23.62 -0.26
C SER A 683 20.20 24.22 0.64
N THR A 684 19.09 23.53 0.94
CA THR A 684 18.12 23.99 1.95
C THR A 684 18.67 23.93 3.39
N PHE A 685 19.75 23.19 3.63
CA PHE A 685 20.42 23.12 4.93
C PHE A 685 21.36 24.32 5.20
N LYS A 686 21.65 25.12 4.20
CA LYS A 686 22.63 26.23 4.30
C LYS A 686 22.24 27.30 5.33
N MET A 687 20.96 27.44 5.67
CA MET A 687 20.54 28.33 6.74
C MET A 687 21.02 27.81 8.10
N ILE A 688 20.96 26.51 8.37
CA ILE A 688 21.53 25.92 9.59
C ILE A 688 23.04 26.17 9.67
N SER A 689 23.74 25.96 8.56
CA SER A 689 25.20 26.23 8.49
C SER A 689 25.54 27.71 8.70
N THR A 690 24.65 28.60 8.24
CA THR A 690 24.78 30.05 8.49
C THR A 690 24.59 30.36 9.97
N VAL A 691 23.54 29.81 10.59
CA VAL A 691 23.30 29.97 12.05
C VAL A 691 24.53 29.49 12.82
N ALA A 692 25.01 28.27 12.53
CA ALA A 692 26.18 27.70 13.19
C ALA A 692 27.40 28.60 13.06
N ALA A 693 27.67 29.16 11.87
CA ALA A 693 28.83 30.01 11.64
C ALA A 693 28.77 31.34 12.41
N LEU A 694 27.61 31.97 12.48
CA LEU A 694 27.39 33.28 13.12
C LEU A 694 27.31 33.13 14.64
N GLU A 695 26.55 32.16 15.15
CA GLU A 695 26.37 31.98 16.60
C GLU A 695 27.59 31.34 17.29
N GLU A 696 28.40 30.54 16.60
CA GLU A 696 29.71 30.09 17.11
C GLU A 696 30.83 31.18 16.98
N GLY A 697 30.47 32.35 16.45
CA GLY A 697 31.37 33.50 16.32
C GLY A 697 32.52 33.29 15.32
N ILE A 698 32.39 32.34 14.41
CA ILE A 698 33.38 32.04 13.36
C ILE A 698 33.38 33.11 12.29
N LEU A 699 32.20 33.68 12.05
CA LEU A 699 31.96 34.78 11.12
C LEU A 699 31.03 35.80 11.78
N SER A 700 31.15 37.06 11.38
CA SER A 700 30.10 38.07 11.59
C SER A 700 29.21 38.16 10.32
N PRO A 701 27.98 38.70 10.39
CA PRO A 701 27.13 38.84 9.24
C PRO A 701 27.74 39.61 8.04
N THR A 702 28.72 40.43 8.28
CA THR A 702 29.43 41.27 7.29
C THR A 702 30.77 40.71 6.82
N ASP A 703 31.26 39.66 7.47
CA ASP A 703 32.53 39.02 7.06
C ASP A 703 32.34 38.32 5.72
N THR A 704 33.34 38.45 4.86
CA THR A 704 33.31 37.87 3.54
C THR A 704 34.23 36.66 3.40
N ILE A 705 33.75 35.65 2.70
CA ILE A 705 34.58 34.56 2.17
C ILE A 705 34.68 34.72 0.66
N ASN A 706 35.90 34.70 0.13
CA ASN A 706 36.13 34.84 -1.31
C ASN A 706 36.04 33.49 -2.01
N CYS A 707 34.91 33.24 -2.70
CA CYS A 707 34.72 32.06 -3.51
C CYS A 707 35.64 32.09 -4.73
N VAL A 708 36.53 31.11 -4.83
CA VAL A 708 37.47 30.93 -5.97
C VAL A 708 37.05 29.74 -6.88
N GLY A 709 35.86 29.16 -6.64
CA GLY A 709 35.33 28.08 -7.43
C GLY A 709 35.79 26.68 -7.01
N VAL A 710 36.96 26.51 -6.43
CA VAL A 710 37.56 25.23 -6.05
C VAL A 710 37.98 25.27 -4.60
N PHE A 711 37.51 24.32 -3.80
CA PHE A 711 37.90 24.11 -2.41
C PHE A 711 38.85 22.91 -2.34
N ASP A 712 40.11 23.18 -2.08
CA ASP A 712 41.25 22.28 -2.21
C ASP A 712 42.00 22.02 -0.89
N ARG A 713 41.35 22.23 0.27
CA ARG A 713 41.98 21.99 1.60
C ARG A 713 42.17 20.50 1.90
N PHE A 714 41.57 19.61 1.11
CA PHE A 714 41.75 18.17 1.25
C PHE A 714 42.24 17.56 -0.07
N ALA A 715 42.77 16.34 -0.01
CA ALA A 715 43.24 15.62 -1.18
C ALA A 715 42.12 15.41 -2.24
N GLN A 716 40.88 15.17 -1.79
CA GLN A 716 39.71 15.21 -2.65
C GLN A 716 39.19 16.65 -2.74
N VAL A 717 39.24 17.18 -3.93
CA VAL A 717 38.85 18.56 -4.22
C VAL A 717 37.34 18.66 -4.40
N SER A 718 36.72 19.64 -3.71
CA SER A 718 35.30 19.97 -3.89
C SER A 718 35.12 21.23 -4.75
N ARG A 719 34.07 21.30 -5.54
CA ARG A 719 33.83 22.42 -6.46
C ARG A 719 32.56 23.16 -6.12
N CYS A 720 32.59 24.48 -6.26
CA CYS A 720 31.36 25.27 -6.27
C CYS A 720 30.58 24.99 -7.60
N TRP A 721 29.30 24.99 -7.56
CA TRP A 721 28.47 24.74 -8.76
C TRP A 721 28.76 25.67 -9.95
N ILE A 722 29.26 26.92 -9.64
CA ILE A 722 29.62 27.91 -10.69
C ILE A 722 30.97 27.60 -11.37
N TYR A 723 31.70 26.57 -10.91
CA TYR A 723 33.00 26.24 -11.49
C TYR A 723 32.87 25.90 -13.00
N PRO A 724 33.76 26.40 -13.89
CA PRO A 724 35.07 27.04 -13.61
C PRO A 724 35.06 28.53 -13.23
N GLY A 725 33.85 29.13 -13.13
CA GLY A 725 33.71 30.51 -12.61
C GLY A 725 33.89 30.58 -11.09
N SER A 726 33.61 31.74 -10.54
CA SER A 726 33.65 32.01 -9.09
C SER A 726 32.66 33.12 -8.73
N HIS A 727 32.13 33.10 -7.51
CA HIS A 727 31.25 34.15 -7.00
C HIS A 727 32.01 35.36 -6.49
N GLY A 728 33.32 35.26 -6.21
CA GLY A 728 34.10 36.31 -5.54
C GLY A 728 33.77 36.44 -4.05
N PRO A 729 33.97 37.60 -3.43
CA PRO A 729 33.69 37.81 -2.01
C PRO A 729 32.21 37.89 -1.72
N LEU A 730 31.74 37.02 -0.81
CA LEU A 730 30.34 36.94 -0.38
C LEU A 730 30.29 37.02 1.16
N TYR A 731 29.33 37.77 1.71
CA TYR A 731 28.90 37.64 3.11
C TYR A 731 27.71 36.67 3.24
N ALA A 732 27.26 36.32 4.45
CA ALA A 732 26.33 35.25 4.74
C ALA A 732 25.06 35.32 3.91
N ALA A 733 24.29 36.41 3.88
CA ALA A 733 23.05 36.54 3.10
C ALA A 733 23.31 36.38 1.60
N GLN A 734 24.40 36.92 1.06
CA GLN A 734 24.77 36.74 -0.34
C GLN A 734 25.15 35.30 -0.65
N ALA A 735 25.79 34.61 0.28
CA ALA A 735 26.14 33.18 0.12
C ALA A 735 24.86 32.29 0.07
N ILE A 736 23.82 32.61 0.85
CA ILE A 736 22.49 31.96 0.78
C ILE A 736 21.86 32.28 -0.58
N ARG A 737 21.77 33.55 -0.97
CA ARG A 737 21.20 34.01 -2.25
C ARG A 737 21.83 33.29 -3.43
N HIS A 738 23.14 33.22 -3.50
CA HIS A 738 23.86 32.58 -4.61
C HIS A 738 24.08 31.09 -4.43
N SER A 739 23.56 30.48 -3.35
CA SER A 739 23.76 29.06 -3.04
C SER A 739 25.23 28.62 -3.14
N CYS A 740 26.20 29.44 -2.67
CA CYS A 740 27.60 29.25 -2.90
C CYS A 740 28.17 28.07 -2.11
N ASN A 741 28.40 26.92 -2.77
CA ASN A 741 28.97 25.74 -2.11
C ASN A 741 30.37 26.03 -1.47
N TYR A 742 31.23 26.80 -2.14
CA TYR A 742 32.55 27.15 -1.63
C TYR A 742 32.48 27.86 -0.27
N TYR A 743 31.55 28.83 -0.13
CA TYR A 743 31.35 29.54 1.13
C TYR A 743 31.04 28.55 2.26
N PHE A 744 30.09 27.62 2.02
CA PHE A 744 29.65 26.66 3.03
C PHE A 744 30.66 25.52 3.25
N TYR A 745 31.45 25.14 2.27
CA TYR A 745 32.63 24.27 2.51
C TYR A 745 33.63 24.93 3.49
N GLU A 746 33.89 26.20 3.32
CA GLU A 746 34.75 26.95 4.20
C GLU A 746 34.12 27.11 5.60
N VAL A 747 32.79 27.28 5.70
CA VAL A 747 32.05 27.27 6.97
C VAL A 747 32.23 25.91 7.66
N GLY A 748 31.94 24.82 6.99
CA GLY A 748 32.09 23.48 7.55
C GLY A 748 33.50 23.16 8.00
N TYR A 749 34.48 23.61 7.22
CA TYR A 749 35.91 23.50 7.60
C TYR A 749 36.25 24.31 8.87
N ARG A 750 35.81 25.58 8.95
CA ARG A 750 36.05 26.44 10.11
C ARG A 750 35.33 25.98 11.37
N LEU A 751 34.11 25.49 11.25
CA LEU A 751 33.37 24.85 12.36
C LEU A 751 34.12 23.66 12.96
N SER A 752 34.93 22.99 12.13
CA SER A 752 35.76 21.83 12.50
C SER A 752 37.13 22.19 13.04
N LEU A 753 37.43 23.47 13.22
CA LEU A 753 38.70 23.88 13.84
C LEU A 753 38.53 24.02 15.36
N ASP A 754 39.46 23.39 16.12
CA ASP A 754 39.56 23.57 17.56
C ASP A 754 40.21 24.93 17.93
N GLU A 755 40.34 25.23 19.23
CA GLU A 755 40.91 26.47 19.74
C GLU A 755 42.38 26.66 19.30
N GLU A 756 43.09 25.57 18.95
CA GLU A 756 44.48 25.61 18.48
C GLU A 756 44.54 25.72 16.94
N GLY A 757 43.39 25.74 16.24
CA GLY A 757 43.28 25.80 14.78
C GLY A 757 43.52 24.46 14.09
N LYS A 758 43.45 23.34 14.80
CA LYS A 758 43.58 22.00 14.26
C LYS A 758 42.23 21.50 13.81
N TYR A 759 42.19 20.82 12.67
CA TYR A 759 40.96 20.23 12.12
C TYR A 759 40.55 18.99 12.92
N ASP A 760 39.28 19.01 13.39
CA ASP A 760 38.57 17.91 14.02
C ASP A 760 37.18 17.79 13.40
N ALA A 761 36.95 16.71 12.64
CA ALA A 761 35.69 16.49 11.97
C ALA A 761 34.51 16.29 12.94
N ALA A 762 34.75 15.66 14.09
CA ALA A 762 33.70 15.42 15.10
C ALA A 762 33.16 16.73 15.66
N LEU A 763 34.06 17.70 15.95
CA LEU A 763 33.67 19.03 16.44
C LEU A 763 32.75 19.77 15.44
N GLY A 764 33.08 19.72 14.14
CA GLY A 764 32.27 20.36 13.11
C GLY A 764 30.86 19.71 12.99
N LEU A 765 30.78 18.39 13.05
CA LEU A 765 29.52 17.64 13.03
C LEU A 765 28.68 17.92 14.28
N GLU A 766 29.27 17.93 15.46
CA GLU A 766 28.61 18.27 16.73
C GLU A 766 27.96 19.67 16.68
N LYS A 767 28.69 20.67 16.19
CA LYS A 767 28.15 22.03 16.03
C LYS A 767 27.00 22.07 15.02
N LEU A 768 27.12 21.42 13.85
CA LEU A 768 26.05 21.36 12.88
C LEU A 768 24.81 20.64 13.44
N ALA A 769 25.00 19.54 14.16
CA ALA A 769 23.93 18.80 14.80
C ALA A 769 23.21 19.61 15.88
N LYS A 770 23.94 20.37 16.71
CA LYS A 770 23.38 21.28 17.72
C LYS A 770 22.38 22.27 17.09
N TYR A 771 22.74 22.90 15.99
CA TYR A 771 21.85 23.86 15.34
C TYR A 771 20.74 23.16 14.52
N ALA A 772 20.99 22.00 13.96
CA ALA A 772 19.94 21.19 13.34
C ALA A 772 18.86 20.78 14.37
N ASP A 773 19.28 20.45 15.62
CA ASP A 773 18.35 20.14 16.72
C ASP A 773 17.49 21.35 17.10
N MET A 774 18.06 22.54 17.22
CA MET A 774 17.34 23.75 17.55
C MET A 774 16.18 24.02 16.55
N PHE A 775 16.36 23.67 15.29
CA PHE A 775 15.38 23.83 14.23
C PHE A 775 14.53 22.57 13.99
N GLY A 776 14.56 21.59 14.89
CA GLY A 776 13.70 20.42 14.86
C GLY A 776 14.06 19.37 13.79
N LEU A 777 15.33 19.27 13.38
CA LEU A 777 15.78 18.29 12.37
C LEU A 777 16.38 17.01 12.97
N THR A 778 16.26 16.79 14.29
CA THR A 778 16.84 15.61 14.97
C THR A 778 15.79 14.57 15.40
N ASP A 779 14.53 14.96 15.39
CA ASP A 779 13.39 14.14 15.76
C ASP A 779 12.23 14.28 14.74
N LYS A 780 11.21 13.44 14.84
CA LYS A 780 10.03 13.47 13.98
C LYS A 780 9.31 14.80 14.12
N SER A 781 8.59 15.20 13.08
CA SER A 781 7.94 16.50 12.97
C SER A 781 6.81 16.74 13.99
N GLY A 782 6.20 15.68 14.50
CA GLY A 782 5.08 15.72 15.43
C GLY A 782 3.74 15.32 14.84
N VAL A 783 3.61 15.25 13.51
CA VAL A 783 2.37 14.83 12.86
C VAL A 783 1.94 13.44 13.33
N GLU A 784 0.64 13.23 13.46
CA GLU A 784 -0.01 12.07 14.05
C GLU A 784 0.14 10.78 13.23
N ILE A 785 0.46 10.92 11.94
CA ILE A 785 0.62 9.77 11.04
C ILE A 785 2.06 9.25 11.01
N ALA A 786 2.25 8.06 10.45
CA ALA A 786 3.56 7.40 10.41
C ALA A 786 4.62 8.25 9.71
N GLU A 787 5.73 8.52 10.38
CA GLU A 787 6.87 9.29 9.88
C GLU A 787 8.18 8.54 10.07
N SER A 788 9.09 8.62 9.09
CA SER A 788 10.46 8.11 9.18
C SER A 788 11.32 9.03 10.05
N SER A 789 12.11 8.46 10.96
CA SER A 789 13.03 9.23 11.80
C SER A 789 14.09 9.93 10.96
N PRO A 790 14.35 11.22 11.19
CA PRO A 790 15.39 11.95 10.49
C PRO A 790 16.79 11.46 10.85
N GLN A 791 17.76 11.77 10.01
CA GLN A 791 19.16 11.48 10.24
C GLN A 791 19.99 12.74 10.04
N VAL A 792 20.67 13.17 11.11
CA VAL A 792 21.70 14.20 11.03
C VAL A 792 23.01 13.57 10.58
N SER A 793 23.79 14.28 9.80
CA SER A 793 25.05 13.76 9.26
C SER A 793 26.05 13.43 10.36
N THR A 794 26.66 12.26 10.23
CA THR A 794 27.69 11.73 11.15
C THR A 794 29.08 11.71 10.54
N GLU A 795 29.24 12.22 9.32
CA GLU A 795 30.50 12.21 8.59
C GLU A 795 30.66 13.42 7.65
N LEU A 796 31.87 13.72 7.25
CA LEU A 796 32.18 14.74 6.25
C LEU A 796 31.59 16.14 6.53
N PRO A 797 31.97 16.82 7.63
CA PRO A 797 31.35 18.09 8.05
C PRO A 797 31.35 19.18 6.97
N VAL A 798 32.34 19.19 6.07
CA VAL A 798 32.44 20.11 4.95
C VAL A 798 31.31 19.88 3.93
N LEU A 799 31.00 18.62 3.61
CA LEU A 799 29.87 18.28 2.74
C LEU A 799 28.56 18.42 3.51
N SER A 800 28.53 18.08 4.78
CA SER A 800 27.34 18.23 5.64
C SER A 800 26.89 19.69 5.74
N ALA A 801 27.82 20.66 5.72
CA ALA A 801 27.48 22.07 5.73
C ALA A 801 26.77 22.59 4.48
N ILE A 802 26.78 21.84 3.37
CA ILE A 802 25.96 22.10 2.19
C ILE A 802 24.72 21.22 2.13
N GLY A 803 24.44 20.47 3.21
CA GLY A 803 23.28 19.55 3.30
C GLY A 803 23.47 18.21 2.60
N GLN A 804 24.72 17.83 2.33
CA GLN A 804 25.12 16.51 1.85
C GLN A 804 25.67 15.66 3.00
N GLY A 805 26.53 14.71 2.74
CA GLY A 805 27.00 13.75 3.74
C GLY A 805 25.91 12.69 3.98
N THR A 806 25.72 12.32 5.24
CA THR A 806 24.67 11.37 5.65
C THR A 806 23.39 12.05 6.18
N ASN A 807 23.22 13.37 5.94
CA ASN A 807 21.96 14.06 6.25
C ASN A 807 20.80 13.44 5.46
N SER A 808 19.67 13.17 6.14
CA SER A 808 18.52 12.55 5.52
C SER A 808 17.21 12.94 6.24
N TYR A 809 16.35 13.72 5.58
CA TYR A 809 15.13 14.29 6.16
C TYR A 809 13.91 14.03 5.29
N THR A 810 12.73 13.99 5.93
CA THR A 810 11.43 13.94 5.27
C THR A 810 10.99 15.33 4.79
N THR A 811 10.01 15.40 3.89
CA THR A 811 9.43 16.69 3.45
C THR A 811 8.70 17.38 4.60
N VAL A 812 8.00 16.63 5.45
CA VAL A 812 7.31 17.18 6.63
C VAL A 812 8.32 17.67 7.68
N GLY A 813 9.46 16.99 7.85
CA GLY A 813 10.55 17.49 8.73
C GLY A 813 11.15 18.80 8.22
N LEU A 814 11.32 18.93 6.90
CA LEU A 814 11.74 20.20 6.29
C LEU A 814 10.64 21.28 6.35
N ALA A 815 9.34 20.90 6.36
CA ALA A 815 8.25 21.83 6.59
C ALA A 815 8.32 22.41 8.01
N ARG A 816 8.48 21.59 9.06
CA ARG A 816 8.72 22.08 10.43
C ARG A 816 9.90 23.04 10.51
N TYR A 817 10.98 22.69 9.86
CA TYR A 817 12.18 23.51 9.78
C TYR A 817 11.92 24.90 9.17
N VAL A 818 11.26 24.96 8.00
CA VAL A 818 10.98 26.25 7.35
C VAL A 818 9.92 27.04 8.09
N THR A 819 8.96 26.40 8.74
CA THR A 819 7.97 27.00 9.66
C THR A 819 8.70 27.72 10.82
N THR A 820 9.69 27.04 11.42
CA THR A 820 10.52 27.63 12.49
C THR A 820 11.33 28.82 12.01
N ILE A 821 11.81 28.82 10.76
CA ILE A 821 12.46 30.01 10.18
C ILE A 821 11.43 31.12 9.99
N ALA A 822 10.29 30.84 9.36
CA ALA A 822 9.28 31.82 9.00
C ALA A 822 8.77 32.61 10.20
N ASN A 823 8.59 31.97 11.36
CA ASN A 823 8.05 32.59 12.58
C ASN A 823 9.11 33.12 13.56
N ASN A 824 10.37 33.25 13.12
CA ASN A 824 11.48 33.72 13.97
C ASN A 824 11.78 32.84 15.18
N GLY A 825 11.62 31.54 15.05
CA GLY A 825 12.23 30.57 15.96
C GLY A 825 11.29 29.75 16.83
N THR A 826 9.99 29.89 16.73
CA THR A 826 9.06 28.98 17.42
C THR A 826 9.05 27.64 16.68
N CYS A 827 9.70 26.63 17.23
CA CYS A 827 9.71 25.28 16.68
C CYS A 827 8.52 24.49 17.24
N TYR A 828 7.51 24.26 16.40
CA TYR A 828 6.33 23.48 16.76
C TYR A 828 6.56 21.97 16.55
N ASN A 829 5.88 21.13 17.32
CA ASN A 829 5.48 19.81 16.86
C ASN A 829 4.25 20.03 15.98
N LEU A 830 4.37 19.78 14.69
CA LEU A 830 3.30 20.00 13.74
C LEU A 830 2.09 19.10 14.07
N THR A 831 0.89 19.54 13.71
CA THR A 831 -0.34 18.77 13.93
C THR A 831 -1.24 18.76 12.69
N LEU A 832 -1.97 17.66 12.52
CA LEU A 832 -3.06 17.49 11.56
C LEU A 832 -4.43 17.64 12.22
N LEU A 833 -4.49 17.72 13.57
CA LEU A 833 -5.73 17.78 14.34
C LEU A 833 -6.06 19.23 14.72
N ASP A 834 -7.32 19.64 14.51
CA ASP A 834 -7.89 20.92 14.92
C ASP A 834 -8.73 20.77 16.18
N LYS A 835 -9.80 19.98 16.09
CA LYS A 835 -10.72 19.75 17.22
C LYS A 835 -11.47 18.44 17.10
N MET A 836 -12.08 18.03 18.21
CA MET A 836 -12.96 16.89 18.32
C MET A 836 -14.31 17.31 18.87
N THR A 837 -15.39 16.81 18.26
CA THR A 837 -16.78 17.05 18.73
C THR A 837 -17.50 15.72 18.93
N ASP A 838 -18.56 15.72 19.72
CA ASP A 838 -19.48 14.57 19.74
C ASP A 838 -20.36 14.55 18.46
N SER A 839 -21.12 13.50 18.28
CA SER A 839 -22.03 13.33 17.13
C SER A 839 -23.16 14.39 17.04
N GLU A 840 -23.36 15.19 18.07
CA GLU A 840 -24.30 16.33 18.10
C GLU A 840 -23.61 17.66 17.76
N GLY A 841 -22.29 17.64 17.51
CA GLY A 841 -21.47 18.81 17.18
C GLY A 841 -20.98 19.61 18.39
N LYS A 842 -21.10 19.07 19.61
CA LYS A 842 -20.61 19.74 20.81
C LYS A 842 -19.11 19.49 20.94
N LEU A 843 -18.35 20.57 21.12
CA LEU A 843 -16.92 20.53 21.32
C LEU A 843 -16.53 19.68 22.53
N ILE A 844 -15.65 18.70 22.32
CA ILE A 844 -15.04 17.86 23.37
C ILE A 844 -13.64 18.37 23.66
N GLU A 845 -12.81 18.55 22.62
CA GLU A 845 -11.41 18.94 22.75
C GLU A 845 -11.00 19.84 21.59
N GLU A 846 -10.12 20.79 21.83
CA GLU A 846 -9.37 21.54 20.82
C GLU A 846 -7.91 21.08 20.87
N PHE A 847 -7.31 20.83 19.70
CA PHE A 847 -5.92 20.46 19.57
C PHE A 847 -5.11 21.66 19.14
N GLU A 848 -3.96 21.86 19.72
CA GLU A 848 -3.03 22.91 19.34
C GLU A 848 -1.65 22.31 19.18
N ALA A 849 -0.91 22.71 18.15
CA ALA A 849 0.46 22.27 17.96
C ALA A 849 1.32 22.70 19.15
N SER A 850 1.91 21.75 19.81
CA SER A 850 2.76 22.01 20.97
C SER A 850 4.10 22.64 20.55
N VAL A 851 4.59 23.60 21.33
CA VAL A 851 5.93 24.17 21.10
C VAL A 851 7.01 23.19 21.57
N ARG A 852 7.82 22.69 20.62
CA ARG A 852 8.99 21.83 20.93
C ARG A 852 10.07 22.64 21.66
N ASN A 853 10.46 23.76 21.09
CA ASN A 853 11.43 24.70 21.67
C ASN A 853 11.36 26.07 20.99
N GLN A 854 12.00 27.05 21.62
CA GLN A 854 12.23 28.37 21.06
C GLN A 854 13.70 28.50 20.62
N VAL A 855 13.94 28.87 19.37
CA VAL A 855 15.27 29.07 18.82
C VAL A 855 15.79 30.45 19.27
N GLU A 856 16.76 30.47 20.17
CA GLU A 856 17.37 31.70 20.68
C GLU A 856 18.67 31.97 19.94
N ILE A 857 18.63 32.84 18.93
CA ILE A 857 19.80 33.34 18.17
C ILE A 857 19.71 34.85 18.02
N SER A 858 20.85 35.47 17.64
CA SER A 858 20.94 36.92 17.52
C SER A 858 20.04 37.47 16.39
N GLN A 859 19.47 38.66 16.57
CA GLN A 859 18.63 39.29 15.51
C GLN A 859 19.44 39.44 14.21
N SER A 860 20.72 39.71 14.27
CA SER A 860 21.58 39.83 13.09
C SER A 860 21.73 38.51 12.33
N THR A 861 21.61 37.36 13.00
CA THR A 861 21.58 36.04 12.37
C THR A 861 20.24 35.81 11.67
N TRP A 862 19.12 36.15 12.32
CA TRP A 862 17.79 36.13 11.68
C TRP A 862 17.76 37.01 10.43
N ASP A 863 18.25 38.27 10.55
CA ASP A 863 18.27 39.21 9.42
C ASP A 863 19.10 38.65 8.23
N ALA A 864 20.19 37.98 8.50
CA ALA A 864 21.05 37.38 7.47
C ALA A 864 20.33 36.23 6.74
N ILE A 865 19.63 35.37 7.49
CA ILE A 865 18.90 34.24 6.91
C ILE A 865 17.70 34.75 6.08
N HIS A 866 16.86 35.57 6.68
CA HIS A 866 15.63 36.09 6.01
C HIS A 866 15.98 36.90 4.77
N THR A 867 16.98 37.81 4.85
CA THR A 867 17.45 38.55 3.68
C THR A 867 17.99 37.61 2.60
N GLY A 868 18.78 36.61 3.01
CA GLY A 868 19.34 35.65 2.07
C GLY A 868 18.27 34.83 1.34
N MET A 869 17.24 34.36 2.06
CA MET A 869 16.10 33.60 1.49
C MET A 869 15.21 34.48 0.60
N LYS A 870 14.93 35.74 1.02
CA LYS A 870 14.16 36.68 0.21
C LYS A 870 14.89 36.96 -1.12
N ASP A 871 16.19 37.26 -1.04
CA ASP A 871 16.99 37.60 -2.23
C ASP A 871 17.17 36.36 -3.13
N ALA A 872 17.20 35.15 -2.55
CA ALA A 872 17.24 33.92 -3.33
C ALA A 872 15.91 33.72 -4.10
N ALA A 873 14.76 33.81 -3.45
CA ALA A 873 13.45 33.72 -4.11
C ALA A 873 13.29 34.80 -5.21
N ALA A 874 13.65 36.04 -4.93
CA ALA A 874 13.58 37.14 -5.90
C ALA A 874 14.49 36.96 -7.12
N SER A 875 15.49 36.09 -7.07
CA SER A 875 16.33 35.73 -8.21
C SER A 875 15.60 34.88 -9.26
N TYR A 876 14.51 34.21 -8.90
CA TYR A 876 13.61 33.51 -9.81
C TYR A 876 12.49 34.43 -10.28
N ALA A 877 12.37 34.61 -11.59
CA ALA A 877 11.42 35.56 -12.18
C ALA A 877 9.96 35.27 -11.77
N LEU A 878 9.62 34.01 -11.55
CA LEU A 878 8.29 33.55 -11.12
C LEU A 878 7.85 34.19 -9.80
N PHE A 879 8.71 34.16 -8.76
CA PHE A 879 8.35 34.71 -7.45
C PHE A 879 8.08 36.22 -7.44
N ASN A 880 8.59 36.95 -8.43
CA ASN A 880 8.31 38.38 -8.59
C ASN A 880 6.90 38.65 -9.16
N GLN A 881 6.18 37.60 -9.57
CA GLN A 881 4.79 37.71 -10.09
C GLN A 881 3.76 37.49 -8.96
N LEU A 882 4.18 36.98 -7.79
CA LEU A 882 3.28 36.86 -6.63
C LEU A 882 2.79 38.24 -6.17
N PRO A 883 1.56 38.33 -5.66
CA PRO A 883 1.02 39.57 -5.07
C PRO A 883 1.72 39.96 -3.78
N VAL A 884 2.51 39.08 -3.20
CA VAL A 884 3.27 39.24 -1.97
C VAL A 884 4.74 38.90 -2.18
N ILE A 885 5.61 39.42 -1.33
CA ILE A 885 7.02 39.08 -1.34
C ILE A 885 7.20 37.72 -0.66
N ALA A 886 7.82 36.77 -1.33
CA ALA A 886 8.18 35.48 -0.77
C ALA A 886 9.67 35.40 -0.38
N ALA A 887 9.99 34.48 0.50
CA ALA A 887 11.34 34.06 0.82
C ALA A 887 11.46 32.54 0.64
N GLY A 888 12.56 32.05 0.11
CA GLY A 888 12.72 30.62 -0.12
C GLY A 888 14.14 30.25 -0.50
N LYS A 889 14.39 28.91 -0.48
CA LYS A 889 15.67 28.33 -0.85
C LYS A 889 15.45 27.01 -1.58
N THR A 890 16.11 26.87 -2.70
CA THR A 890 16.20 25.65 -3.49
C THR A 890 17.26 24.70 -2.92
N GLY A 891 17.06 23.41 -3.14
CA GLY A 891 18.01 22.37 -2.80
C GLY A 891 18.09 21.28 -3.86
N THR A 892 19.30 20.82 -4.11
CA THR A 892 19.55 19.66 -4.99
C THR A 892 20.25 18.60 -4.17
N ALA A 893 19.72 17.37 -4.21
CA ALA A 893 20.26 16.26 -3.44
C ALA A 893 20.63 15.11 -4.36
N GLN A 894 21.91 14.84 -4.49
CA GLN A 894 22.42 13.72 -5.26
C GLN A 894 22.40 12.44 -4.42
N GLU A 895 21.72 11.41 -4.89
CA GLU A 895 21.70 10.10 -4.28
C GLU A 895 22.68 9.15 -4.96
N ASN A 896 22.66 9.11 -6.29
CA ASN A 896 23.62 8.36 -7.09
C ASN A 896 23.87 9.05 -8.44
N THR A 897 24.89 8.59 -9.16
CA THR A 897 25.30 9.20 -10.45
C THR A 897 24.56 8.67 -11.66
N LYS A 898 23.66 7.68 -11.51
CA LYS A 898 22.93 7.03 -12.61
C LYS A 898 21.50 7.54 -12.75
N ARG A 899 20.98 8.22 -11.73
CA ARG A 899 19.64 8.82 -11.73
C ARG A 899 19.76 10.32 -11.60
N ALA A 900 18.71 11.04 -11.95
CA ALA A 900 18.61 12.47 -11.72
C ALA A 900 18.65 12.79 -10.21
N ASP A 901 19.03 14.00 -9.86
CA ASP A 901 19.06 14.46 -8.47
C ASP A 901 17.65 14.77 -7.97
N HIS A 902 17.40 14.66 -6.67
CA HIS A 902 16.17 15.14 -6.07
C HIS A 902 16.11 16.66 -6.12
N ALA A 903 14.96 17.20 -6.49
CA ALA A 903 14.69 18.62 -6.48
C ALA A 903 13.91 19.00 -5.20
N LEU A 904 14.41 20.01 -4.47
CA LEU A 904 13.83 20.48 -3.22
C LEU A 904 13.61 21.99 -3.23
N PHE A 905 12.59 22.43 -2.51
CA PHE A 905 12.33 23.81 -2.21
C PHE A 905 11.75 23.94 -0.79
N VAL A 906 12.22 24.95 -0.05
CA VAL A 906 11.60 25.41 1.19
C VAL A 906 11.42 26.91 1.15
N GLY A 907 10.26 27.42 1.55
CA GLY A 907 9.99 28.85 1.50
C GLY A 907 8.76 29.24 2.28
N TYR A 908 8.52 30.52 2.41
CA TYR A 908 7.36 31.07 3.10
C TYR A 908 6.92 32.40 2.47
N ALA A 909 5.68 32.75 2.70
CA ALA A 909 5.09 34.01 2.24
C ALA A 909 3.90 34.44 3.13
N PRO A 910 3.62 35.75 3.25
CA PRO A 910 4.44 36.92 2.89
C PRO A 910 5.75 37.00 3.71
N TYR A 911 6.77 37.64 3.16
CA TYR A 911 8.04 37.82 3.84
C TYR A 911 7.95 38.55 5.19
N GLU A 912 7.14 39.62 5.27
CA GLU A 912 7.06 40.45 6.49
C GLU A 912 6.18 39.80 7.59
N ASN A 913 5.08 39.16 7.20
CA ASN A 913 4.16 38.50 8.11
C ASN A 913 3.76 37.14 7.48
N PRO A 914 4.53 36.10 7.69
CA PRO A 914 4.28 34.81 7.09
C PRO A 914 2.90 34.24 7.45
N GLU A 915 2.14 33.82 6.42
CA GLU A 915 0.86 33.15 6.54
C GLU A 915 0.98 31.67 6.18
N ILE A 916 1.87 31.33 5.22
CA ILE A 916 2.17 29.96 4.87
C ILE A 916 3.67 29.71 4.76
N ALA A 917 4.07 28.49 5.12
CA ALA A 917 5.37 27.93 4.81
C ALA A 917 5.21 26.67 3.97
N VAL A 918 6.07 26.48 2.97
CA VAL A 918 5.97 25.41 1.99
C VAL A 918 7.27 24.64 1.93
N SER A 919 7.19 23.32 1.98
CA SER A 919 8.30 22.39 1.68
C SER A 919 7.87 21.51 0.52
N ALA A 920 8.62 21.51 -0.58
CA ALA A 920 8.34 20.70 -1.75
C ALA A 920 9.55 19.84 -2.13
N ARG A 921 9.29 18.59 -2.54
CA ARG A 921 10.26 17.65 -3.07
C ARG A 921 9.71 16.97 -4.31
N ILE A 922 10.52 16.90 -5.37
CA ILE A 922 10.29 16.03 -6.52
C ILE A 922 11.39 14.97 -6.51
N CYS A 923 11.01 13.71 -6.38
CA CYS A 923 11.96 12.60 -6.40
C CYS A 923 12.60 12.49 -7.78
N PHE A 924 13.94 12.54 -7.82
CA PHE A 924 14.70 12.53 -9.07
C PHE A 924 14.25 13.60 -10.07
N GLY A 925 13.94 14.79 -9.54
CA GLY A 925 13.33 15.90 -10.26
C GLY A 925 14.30 16.74 -11.10
N TYR A 926 15.54 16.30 -11.35
CA TYR A 926 16.58 16.92 -12.18
C TYR A 926 17.12 18.24 -11.63
N SER A 927 16.30 19.26 -11.49
CA SER A 927 16.70 20.60 -11.10
C SER A 927 15.88 21.12 -9.93
N SER A 928 16.53 21.69 -8.95
CA SER A 928 15.86 22.35 -7.81
C SER A 928 14.93 23.50 -8.24
N GLY A 929 15.14 24.07 -9.41
CA GLY A 929 14.26 25.06 -10.01
C GLY A 929 12.84 24.51 -10.24
N PHE A 930 12.69 23.24 -10.57
CA PHE A 930 11.37 22.63 -10.75
C PHE A 930 10.59 22.51 -9.45
N ALA A 931 11.25 22.15 -8.35
CA ALA A 931 10.61 22.19 -7.04
C ALA A 931 10.26 23.62 -6.59
N SER A 932 11.09 24.62 -6.98
CA SER A 932 10.74 26.02 -6.72
C SER A 932 9.52 26.48 -7.51
N GLN A 933 9.31 25.97 -8.73
CA GLN A 933 8.12 26.24 -9.52
C GLN A 933 6.87 25.64 -8.86
N VAL A 934 6.96 24.43 -8.29
CA VAL A 934 5.87 23.85 -7.48
C VAL A 934 5.57 24.75 -6.28
N GLY A 935 6.59 25.13 -5.49
CA GLY A 935 6.41 26.02 -4.34
C GLY A 935 5.81 27.37 -4.72
N TYR A 936 6.23 27.95 -5.85
CA TYR A 936 5.63 29.16 -6.41
C TYR A 936 4.15 28.97 -6.74
N LYS A 937 3.78 27.91 -7.45
CA LYS A 937 2.39 27.62 -7.85
C LYS A 937 1.47 27.41 -6.64
N VAL A 938 1.94 26.74 -5.59
CA VAL A 938 1.20 26.59 -4.33
C VAL A 938 0.98 27.93 -3.65
N MET A 939 2.01 28.81 -3.59
CA MET A 939 1.86 30.16 -3.06
C MET A 939 0.95 31.02 -3.94
N GLU A 940 1.06 30.91 -5.28
CA GLU A 940 0.18 31.59 -6.24
C GLU A 940 -1.29 31.19 -5.98
N TYR A 941 -1.58 29.90 -5.84
CA TYR A 941 -2.92 29.40 -5.52
C TYR A 941 -3.46 29.94 -4.19
N TYR A 942 -2.62 29.94 -3.15
CA TYR A 942 -3.02 30.40 -1.82
C TYR A 942 -3.42 31.89 -1.82
N PHE A 943 -2.65 32.74 -2.51
CA PHE A 943 -2.87 34.19 -2.56
C PHE A 943 -3.72 34.66 -3.76
N ALA A 944 -4.15 33.76 -4.65
CA ALA A 944 -4.96 34.13 -5.81
C ALA A 944 -6.38 34.57 -5.40
N GLU A 945 -6.88 35.64 -6.00
CA GLU A 945 -8.30 36.07 -5.88
C GLU A 945 -9.22 35.05 -6.60
N ASN A 946 -8.81 34.53 -7.75
CA ASN A 946 -9.50 33.49 -8.50
C ASN A 946 -8.61 32.24 -8.58
N LYS A 947 -8.91 31.27 -7.76
CA LYS A 947 -8.12 30.05 -7.60
C LYS A 947 -8.22 29.12 -8.83
N GLU A 948 -9.33 29.14 -9.57
CA GLU A 948 -9.55 28.34 -10.77
C GLU A 948 -8.59 28.69 -11.92
N ASP A 949 -8.01 29.90 -11.94
CA ASP A 949 -7.05 30.30 -12.96
C ASP A 949 -5.64 29.73 -12.76
N VAL A 950 -5.34 29.16 -11.59
CA VAL A 950 -3.99 28.67 -11.23
C VAL A 950 -3.81 27.19 -11.50
N VAL A 951 -4.84 26.38 -11.28
CA VAL A 951 -4.86 24.94 -11.52
C VAL A 951 -5.56 24.68 -12.86
N THR A 952 -4.92 23.89 -13.72
CA THR A 952 -5.44 23.51 -15.03
C THR A 952 -5.59 21.99 -15.10
N ASP A 953 -6.17 21.47 -16.18
CA ASP A 953 -6.28 20.03 -16.42
C ASP A 953 -5.11 19.48 -17.23
N GLN A 954 -3.99 20.20 -17.30
CA GLN A 954 -2.86 19.85 -18.17
C GLN A 954 -1.53 19.99 -17.43
N ALA A 955 -0.52 19.29 -17.95
CA ALA A 955 0.85 19.40 -17.47
C ALA A 955 1.32 20.87 -17.50
N ILE A 956 1.94 21.31 -16.41
CA ILE A 956 2.51 22.65 -16.29
C ILE A 956 3.84 22.69 -17.02
N ALA A 957 3.93 23.55 -18.04
CA ALA A 957 5.18 23.72 -18.78
C ALA A 957 6.32 24.16 -17.86
N VAL A 958 7.47 23.56 -18.04
CA VAL A 958 8.69 23.96 -17.33
C VAL A 958 9.07 25.39 -17.73
N ASP A 959 9.31 26.26 -16.72
CA ASP A 959 9.88 27.58 -17.01
C ASP A 959 11.37 27.43 -17.34
N PRO A 960 11.81 27.79 -18.55
CA PRO A 960 13.21 27.70 -18.94
C PRO A 960 14.15 28.51 -18.03
N ASN A 961 13.63 29.55 -17.35
CA ASN A 961 14.40 30.37 -16.42
C ASN A 961 14.45 29.77 -15.00
N SER A 962 13.68 28.73 -14.71
CA SER A 962 13.72 28.01 -13.45
C SER A 962 14.88 27.00 -13.39
N VAL A 963 15.46 26.64 -14.52
CA VAL A 963 16.59 25.72 -14.59
C VAL A 963 17.82 26.41 -14.04
N THR A 964 18.14 26.09 -12.79
CA THR A 964 19.38 26.56 -12.15
C THR A 964 20.49 25.56 -12.39
N ASN A 965 21.65 26.05 -12.84
CA ASN A 965 22.87 25.23 -12.96
C ASN A 965 23.56 25.06 -11.60
N GLU A 966 22.81 24.76 -10.54
CA GLU A 966 23.37 24.56 -9.17
C GLU A 966 24.06 23.18 -8.96
N HIS A 967 24.55 22.56 -10.04
CA HIS A 967 25.22 21.25 -9.99
C HIS A 967 26.72 21.33 -9.80
#